data_ff6d0d79cff70ea359ed526f6ab257e2
#
_entry.id   ff6d0d79cff70ea359ed526f6ab257e2
#
_cell.length_a   1.000
_cell.length_b   1.000
_cell.length_c   1.000
_cell.angle_alpha   90.00
_cell.angle_beta   90.00
_cell.angle_gamma   90.00
#
_symmetry.space_group_name_H-M   'P 1'
#
loop_
_entity.id
_entity.type
_entity.pdbx_description
1 polymer ?
#
loop_
_entity_poly.entity_id
_entity_poly.type
_entity_poly.pdbx_seq_one_letter_code
_entity_poly.pdbx_strand_id
1 'polypeptide(L)'
;MRKVNQKQTHPTSSLFSKPASKNLVKKATTTLSALLLSASLLAACSTSASTAATNTSAAATTTISTSAVTTPVKLTSADLVTYKDADRSVDWSTDSSTQIKLSGSSASITGSGAKASGSTVTISAAGTYVISGKLTDGQIVVNSTGDGDVHIVLNGVNITNNDSAPIDIQEADNVIMTLQKGTENTITDGANYVFADSTTDEPSAALFSKADLTINGTGTLNVNANYKDGITSKDDLKIVSGTFNIQAKDDGIVGKDMVAIEQGTFTVIAGGDGIKATNDEDTEKGFVAITEGTFTIKAENDGIQAETKLVTDGGSYNITTGGGSANAEAHTESMPPGGFGGGGGTPPQMNGQQGSAPTSTNSTTSAVSTSKTSASTVATSSSTTGNATATTPVKAATAASTTAANATDATTEATSVSAKALKSGGDLVINGGTFNINAKDDSVHSGASVTITGGTLNLATGDDGIHGETHLNITGGKINITQSYEGLEAAVINVAGGDTHVIASDDGVNASEGETTNTAAAQAADTTTTTETAPPADKPTGFGGGGPESAGNALLNISGGTLYVEAGGDGLDANGSITMSGGTVIVNGPTDNGNGTLDYDGTFEMTGGYLVAAGSSGMAQAPSDASTQYSVAMSYSAVQKAGTLVHLQDSDGNNILTFIPDKDYQYVVVSSPDLAKGSSYTLYTGGTSTGTAADGLYSDGTYSGGTKVVDFDISSSVTWLSESGVSTSNPNGGGFGGGGGRPQRDAAQDTTTTTTN
;
A
#
# COMPACT_ATOMS: atom_id res chain seq x y z
N MET A 1 -28.92 45.23 -55.27
CA MET A 1 -30.18 44.78 -55.96
C MET A 1 -30.98 43.96 -55.00
N ARG A 2 -32.21 44.46 -54.74
CA ARG A 2 -33.47 43.83 -54.32
C ARG A 2 -33.40 42.89 -53.13
N LYS A 3 -33.89 43.29 -51.94
CA LYS A 3 -35.31 43.43 -51.50
C LYS A 3 -36.04 42.10 -51.67
N VAL A 4 -36.74 41.53 -50.69
CA VAL A 4 -38.03 41.97 -50.09
C VAL A 4 -38.32 40.97 -48.93
N ASN A 5 -38.55 41.39 -47.65
CA ASN A 5 -39.85 41.59 -47.00
C ASN A 5 -40.73 40.34 -46.95
N GLN A 6 -41.28 39.99 -45.90
CA GLN A 6 -42.26 40.42 -44.83
C GLN A 6 -42.98 39.11 -44.44
N LYS A 7 -43.66 38.91 -43.37
CA LYS A 7 -44.38 39.62 -42.31
C LYS A 7 -44.91 38.59 -41.31
N GLN A 8 -44.81 38.90 -40.07
CA GLN A 8 -45.81 38.94 -39.01
C GLN A 8 -47.10 38.08 -39.10
N THR A 9 -47.45 37.45 -37.98
CA THR A 9 -48.67 37.78 -37.19
C THR A 9 -48.72 37.02 -35.85
N HIS A 10 -48.89 37.79 -34.79
CA HIS A 10 -49.61 37.42 -33.55
C HIS A 10 -51.14 37.51 -33.82
N PRO A 11 -52.05 37.05 -32.90
CA PRO A 11 -52.19 37.54 -31.54
C PRO A 11 -52.86 36.60 -30.48
N THR A 12 -52.83 37.12 -29.23
CA THR A 12 -53.81 37.23 -28.14
C THR A 12 -54.18 35.97 -27.35
N SER A 13 -53.98 36.00 -26.06
CA SER A 13 -54.53 36.59 -24.83
C SER A 13 -55.55 35.74 -24.14
N SER A 14 -55.41 35.58 -22.84
CA SER A 14 -56.22 35.95 -21.68
C SER A 14 -55.85 35.09 -20.44
N LEU A 15 -55.32 35.64 -19.39
CA LEU A 15 -55.96 36.30 -18.26
C LEU A 15 -56.76 35.40 -17.28
N PHE A 16 -56.41 35.64 -15.99
CA PHE A 16 -57.07 35.35 -14.69
C PHE A 16 -56.51 34.15 -13.92
N SER A 17 -56.14 34.22 -12.66
CA SER A 17 -56.05 35.19 -11.57
C SER A 17 -55.72 34.36 -10.31
N LYS A 18 -54.89 34.95 -9.45
CA LYS A 18 -54.67 34.47 -8.07
C LYS A 18 -55.96 34.59 -7.22
N PRO A 19 -56.07 33.88 -6.08
CA PRO A 19 -55.59 34.49 -4.85
C PRO A 19 -54.95 33.52 -3.84
N ALA A 20 -54.31 34.16 -2.87
CA ALA A 20 -53.62 33.65 -1.71
C ALA A 20 -54.55 33.21 -0.57
N SER A 21 -54.05 32.32 0.30
CA SER A 21 -54.09 32.46 1.78
C SER A 21 -53.47 31.22 2.44
N LYS A 22 -52.42 31.43 3.21
CA LYS A 22 -52.33 31.46 4.68
C LYS A 22 -52.50 30.12 5.43
N ASN A 23 -51.37 29.77 6.06
CA ASN A 23 -51.22 29.24 7.43
C ASN A 23 -51.79 27.87 7.81
N LEU A 24 -50.98 26.95 8.33
CA LEU A 24 -50.76 26.73 9.77
C LEU A 24 -50.01 25.40 10.00
N VAL A 25 -48.92 25.51 10.74
CA VAL A 25 -48.34 24.59 11.72
C VAL A 25 -49.13 23.31 12.00
N LYS A 26 -48.46 22.14 11.94
CA LYS A 26 -48.43 21.20 13.08
C LYS A 26 -47.41 20.09 12.90
N LYS A 27 -46.60 19.93 13.93
CA LYS A 27 -45.79 18.74 14.27
C LYS A 27 -46.68 17.49 14.30
N ALA A 28 -46.17 16.39 13.80
CA ALA A 28 -46.52 15.06 14.28
C ALA A 28 -45.38 14.10 14.04
N THR A 29 -44.72 13.72 15.10
CA THR A 29 -44.04 12.49 15.40
C THR A 29 -44.85 11.25 15.05
N THR A 30 -44.10 10.15 14.89
CA THR A 30 -44.48 8.70 14.93
C THR A 30 -44.28 8.03 13.59
N THR A 31 -43.72 6.84 13.47
CA THR A 31 -43.28 5.74 14.35
C THR A 31 -42.63 4.68 13.48
N LEU A 32 -41.55 4.19 13.90
CA LEU A 32 -41.07 2.79 13.91
C LEU A 32 -42.00 1.76 13.22
N SER A 33 -41.47 1.03 12.23
CA SER A 33 -41.99 -0.26 11.80
C SER A 33 -40.88 -1.28 11.68
N ALA A 34 -40.71 -2.02 12.75
CA ALA A 34 -39.93 -3.24 12.77
C ALA A 34 -40.67 -4.33 11.99
N LEU A 35 -39.98 -4.98 11.05
CA LEU A 35 -40.47 -6.20 10.42
C LEU A 35 -39.79 -7.40 11.06
N LEU A 36 -40.51 -8.11 11.92
CA LEU A 36 -40.16 -9.39 12.50
C LEU A 36 -40.27 -10.47 11.44
N LEU A 37 -39.20 -11.21 11.19
CA LEU A 37 -39.27 -12.51 10.49
C LEU A 37 -39.27 -13.63 11.52
N SER A 38 -40.36 -14.36 11.56
CA SER A 38 -40.65 -15.48 12.45
C SER A 38 -39.83 -16.72 12.07
N ALA A 39 -39.02 -17.23 13.00
CA ALA A 39 -38.44 -18.57 12.95
C ALA A 39 -39.39 -19.53 13.68
N SER A 40 -39.87 -20.55 12.96
CA SER A 40 -40.63 -21.65 13.51
C SER A 40 -39.70 -22.73 14.09
N LEU A 41 -39.74 -22.88 15.42
CA LEU A 41 -39.21 -24.06 16.11
C LEU A 41 -40.18 -25.22 15.99
N LEU A 42 -39.73 -26.37 15.49
CA LEU A 42 -40.38 -27.63 15.76
C LEU A 42 -39.58 -28.38 16.83
N ALA A 43 -40.17 -28.53 17.96
CA ALA A 43 -39.72 -29.47 18.99
C ALA A 43 -40.34 -30.83 18.76
N ALA A 44 -39.54 -31.88 18.68
CA ALA A 44 -40.01 -33.25 18.79
C ALA A 44 -39.23 -33.97 19.89
N CYS A 45 -39.95 -34.37 20.93
CA CYS A 45 -39.49 -35.31 21.93
C CYS A 45 -39.43 -36.73 21.33
N SER A 46 -38.38 -37.48 21.61
CA SER A 46 -38.47 -38.94 21.57
C SER A 46 -37.55 -39.59 22.58
N THR A 47 -38.10 -40.62 23.10
CA THR A 47 -37.76 -41.51 24.18
C THR A 47 -36.48 -42.32 23.96
N SER A 48 -35.84 -42.62 25.07
CA SER A 48 -34.66 -43.46 25.25
C SER A 48 -34.87 -44.91 24.82
N ALA A 49 -33.91 -45.47 24.10
CA ALA A 49 -33.61 -46.92 24.16
C ALA A 49 -32.12 -47.16 23.96
N SER A 50 -31.51 -47.78 24.91
CA SER A 50 -30.13 -48.24 24.97
C SER A 50 -29.91 -49.46 24.08
N THR A 51 -28.86 -49.44 23.24
CA THR A 51 -28.13 -50.66 22.87
C THR A 51 -26.74 -50.33 22.33
N ALA A 52 -25.83 -51.06 22.86
CA ALA A 52 -24.44 -51.44 22.51
C ALA A 52 -23.66 -50.75 21.40
N ALA A 53 -22.45 -50.40 21.77
CA ALA A 53 -21.34 -49.88 20.99
C ALA A 53 -20.84 -50.81 19.90
N THR A 54 -20.69 -50.29 18.69
CA THR A 54 -19.67 -50.73 17.74
C THR A 54 -18.91 -49.51 17.27
N ASN A 55 -17.60 -49.50 17.54
CA ASN A 55 -16.68 -48.47 17.06
C ASN A 55 -16.55 -48.58 15.53
N THR A 56 -17.09 -47.61 14.82
CA THR A 56 -16.65 -47.24 13.49
C THR A 56 -16.15 -45.82 13.54
N SER A 57 -14.85 -45.64 13.30
CA SER A 57 -14.20 -44.39 13.13
C SER A 57 -14.85 -43.69 11.92
N ALA A 58 -15.67 -42.67 12.16
CA ALA A 58 -16.12 -41.77 11.13
C ALA A 58 -15.05 -40.68 11.01
N ALA A 59 -14.44 -40.55 9.84
CA ALA A 59 -13.62 -39.42 9.48
C ALA A 59 -14.47 -38.14 9.67
N ALA A 60 -13.99 -37.25 10.49
CA ALA A 60 -14.58 -35.93 10.62
C ALA A 60 -14.32 -35.18 9.28
N THR A 61 -15.37 -35.01 8.51
CA THR A 61 -15.35 -34.09 7.38
C THR A 61 -15.34 -32.68 8.00
N THR A 62 -14.19 -32.07 8.05
CA THR A 62 -14.05 -30.65 8.40
C THR A 62 -14.68 -29.88 7.24
N THR A 63 -15.89 -29.40 7.41
CA THR A 63 -16.45 -28.42 6.49
C THR A 63 -15.64 -27.13 6.71
N ILE A 64 -14.77 -26.81 5.74
CA ILE A 64 -14.15 -25.50 5.64
C ILE A 64 -15.30 -24.51 5.54
N SER A 65 -15.45 -23.67 6.55
CA SER A 65 -16.32 -22.50 6.50
C SER A 65 -15.64 -21.56 5.50
N THR A 66 -16.10 -21.55 4.26
CA THR A 66 -15.72 -20.49 3.32
C THR A 66 -16.18 -19.19 3.95
N SER A 67 -15.24 -18.44 4.53
CA SER A 67 -15.48 -17.06 4.94
C SER A 67 -16.03 -16.36 3.72
N ALA A 68 -17.23 -15.80 3.84
CA ALA A 68 -17.89 -15.13 2.75
C ALA A 68 -16.93 -14.05 2.22
N VAL A 69 -16.61 -14.12 0.93
CA VAL A 69 -15.93 -13.04 0.23
C VAL A 69 -16.75 -11.78 0.52
N THR A 70 -16.24 -10.93 1.41
CA THR A 70 -16.88 -9.66 1.71
C THR A 70 -16.79 -8.84 0.44
N THR A 71 -17.95 -8.43 -0.11
CA THR A 71 -17.95 -7.50 -1.25
C THR A 71 -17.15 -6.27 -0.86
N PRO A 72 -16.12 -5.88 -1.63
CA PRO A 72 -15.30 -4.72 -1.32
C PRO A 72 -16.19 -3.49 -1.11
N VAL A 73 -15.94 -2.75 -0.05
CA VAL A 73 -16.67 -1.51 0.25
C VAL A 73 -16.36 -0.53 -0.87
N LYS A 74 -17.38 -0.11 -1.61
CA LYS A 74 -17.24 0.96 -2.59
C LYS A 74 -17.38 2.29 -1.85
N LEU A 75 -16.28 2.79 -1.32
CA LEU A 75 -16.19 4.07 -0.65
C LEU A 75 -15.57 5.10 -1.62
N THR A 76 -16.19 6.28 -1.76
CA THR A 76 -15.69 7.39 -2.56
C THR A 76 -15.48 8.63 -1.70
N SER A 77 -14.73 9.62 -2.17
CA SER A 77 -14.57 10.90 -1.49
C SER A 77 -15.91 11.61 -1.25
N ALA A 78 -16.87 11.44 -2.15
CA ALA A 78 -18.21 12.02 -2.04
C ALA A 78 -19.07 11.36 -0.94
N ASP A 79 -18.75 10.15 -0.49
CA ASP A 79 -19.39 9.49 0.63
C ASP A 79 -18.92 10.07 1.98
N LEU A 80 -17.71 10.65 2.01
CA LEU A 80 -17.09 11.24 3.20
C LEU A 80 -17.27 12.75 3.29
N VAL A 81 -17.27 13.47 2.16
CA VAL A 81 -17.20 14.93 2.14
C VAL A 81 -18.33 15.54 1.32
N THR A 82 -18.98 16.53 1.93
CA THR A 82 -19.93 17.39 1.23
C THR A 82 -19.37 18.81 1.14
N TYR A 83 -19.22 19.31 -0.09
CA TYR A 83 -18.87 20.71 -0.34
C TYR A 83 -20.12 21.55 -0.50
N LYS A 84 -20.21 22.63 0.26
CA LYS A 84 -21.27 23.63 0.17
C LYS A 84 -21.06 24.56 -1.04
N ASP A 85 -22.09 25.24 -1.51
CA ASP A 85 -21.95 26.27 -2.57
C ASP A 85 -20.99 27.39 -2.13
N ALA A 86 -20.96 27.73 -0.84
CA ALA A 86 -20.03 28.71 -0.27
C ALA A 86 -18.57 28.28 -0.39
N ASP A 87 -18.25 26.98 -0.19
CA ASP A 87 -16.89 26.44 -0.30
C ASP A 87 -16.30 26.65 -1.71
N ARG A 88 -17.16 26.64 -2.74
CA ARG A 88 -16.77 26.80 -4.15
C ARG A 88 -16.87 28.23 -4.66
N SER A 89 -17.52 29.14 -3.90
CA SER A 89 -17.69 30.52 -4.31
C SER A 89 -16.38 31.29 -4.21
N VAL A 90 -15.98 31.88 -5.32
CA VAL A 90 -14.80 32.76 -5.42
C VAL A 90 -15.20 34.23 -5.64
N ASP A 91 -16.51 34.52 -5.61
CA ASP A 91 -17.05 35.82 -5.95
C ASP A 91 -16.92 36.82 -4.81
N TRP A 92 -16.44 37.98 -5.14
CA TRP A 92 -16.37 39.12 -4.24
C TRP A 92 -16.49 40.44 -5.01
N SER A 93 -16.84 41.53 -4.33
CA SER A 93 -16.87 42.85 -4.94
C SER A 93 -16.27 43.90 -4.03
N THR A 94 -15.66 44.92 -4.61
CA THR A 94 -15.04 46.04 -3.87
C THR A 94 -16.06 46.78 -3.00
N ASP A 95 -17.29 46.88 -3.47
CA ASP A 95 -18.33 47.69 -2.81
C ASP A 95 -18.89 47.00 -1.55
N SER A 96 -18.76 45.65 -1.47
CA SER A 96 -19.27 44.83 -0.35
C SER A 96 -18.15 44.25 0.52
N SER A 97 -16.88 44.55 0.23
CA SER A 97 -15.74 43.99 0.96
C SER A 97 -14.91 45.04 1.67
N THR A 98 -14.31 44.65 2.78
CA THR A 98 -13.30 45.45 3.47
C THR A 98 -11.96 45.26 2.79
N GLN A 99 -11.36 46.38 2.33
CA GLN A 99 -10.09 46.38 1.65
C GLN A 99 -8.94 46.58 2.66
N ILE A 100 -7.98 45.66 2.67
CA ILE A 100 -6.80 45.70 3.53
C ILE A 100 -5.55 45.78 2.65
N LYS A 101 -4.85 46.89 2.71
CA LYS A 101 -3.64 47.11 1.96
C LYS A 101 -2.44 47.09 2.91
N LEU A 102 -1.60 46.10 2.75
CA LEU A 102 -0.39 45.89 3.52
C LEU A 102 0.74 46.78 2.97
N SER A 103 1.56 47.36 3.87
CA SER A 103 2.63 48.33 3.49
C SER A 103 3.81 48.25 4.46
N GLY A 104 4.71 47.29 4.26
CA GLY A 104 5.91 47.09 5.08
C GLY A 104 5.60 46.71 6.51
N SER A 105 5.59 47.64 7.43
CA SER A 105 5.33 47.46 8.86
C SER A 105 3.93 47.96 9.30
N SER A 106 3.03 48.23 8.34
CA SER A 106 1.70 48.77 8.63
C SER A 106 0.66 48.25 7.64
N ALA A 107 -0.61 48.49 7.95
CA ALA A 107 -1.72 48.21 7.03
C ALA A 107 -2.72 49.39 7.05
N SER A 108 -3.34 49.65 5.91
CA SER A 108 -4.47 50.57 5.80
C SER A 108 -5.75 49.78 5.48
N ILE A 109 -6.84 50.15 6.17
CA ILE A 109 -8.13 49.44 6.07
C ILE A 109 -9.19 50.43 5.59
N THR A 110 -9.98 49.98 4.60
CA THR A 110 -11.15 50.70 4.12
C THR A 110 -12.33 49.76 4.21
N GLY A 111 -13.28 50.04 5.07
CA GLY A 111 -14.41 49.16 5.41
C GLY A 111 -14.54 48.96 6.92
N SER A 112 -15.19 47.88 7.32
CA SER A 112 -15.47 47.54 8.73
C SER A 112 -15.09 46.09 9.04
N GLY A 113 -15.13 45.71 10.33
CA GLY A 113 -14.87 44.35 10.80
C GLY A 113 -13.37 44.00 10.92
N ALA A 114 -12.44 44.87 10.52
CA ALA A 114 -11.02 44.69 10.73
C ALA A 114 -10.36 45.95 11.32
N LYS A 115 -9.23 45.73 12.01
CA LYS A 115 -8.40 46.79 12.61
C LYS A 115 -6.93 46.48 12.47
N ALA A 116 -6.15 47.52 12.17
CA ALA A 116 -4.68 47.43 12.14
C ALA A 116 -4.08 48.05 13.40
N SER A 117 -3.08 47.41 13.97
CA SER A 117 -2.24 47.92 15.04
C SER A 117 -0.78 47.62 14.72
N GLY A 118 -0.04 48.59 14.18
CA GLY A 118 1.29 48.36 13.60
C GLY A 118 1.19 47.42 12.40
N SER A 119 1.94 46.34 12.45
CA SER A 119 1.98 45.28 11.42
C SER A 119 0.99 44.14 11.67
N THR A 120 0.20 44.16 12.77
CA THR A 120 -0.85 43.19 13.03
C THR A 120 -2.19 43.71 12.52
N VAL A 121 -2.86 42.91 11.70
CA VAL A 121 -4.23 43.13 11.25
C VAL A 121 -5.14 42.12 11.93
N THR A 122 -6.14 42.58 12.70
CA THR A 122 -7.14 41.72 13.34
C THR A 122 -8.47 41.85 12.61
N ILE A 123 -8.99 40.75 12.13
CA ILE A 123 -10.35 40.59 11.59
C ILE A 123 -11.21 40.05 12.73
N SER A 124 -12.28 40.79 13.09
CA SER A 124 -13.08 40.52 14.29
C SER A 124 -14.59 40.37 14.01
N ALA A 125 -14.98 40.21 12.77
CA ALA A 125 -16.37 40.00 12.38
C ALA A 125 -16.47 39.18 11.09
N ALA A 126 -17.60 38.49 10.90
CA ALA A 126 -17.94 37.89 9.62
C ALA A 126 -18.03 38.92 8.49
N GLY A 127 -17.67 38.52 7.26
CA GLY A 127 -17.64 39.39 6.09
C GLY A 127 -16.51 39.05 5.13
N THR A 128 -16.41 39.84 4.05
CA THR A 128 -15.37 39.63 3.01
C THR A 128 -14.23 40.65 3.16
N TYR A 129 -13.00 40.14 3.21
CA TYR A 129 -11.78 40.90 3.43
C TYR A 129 -10.79 40.65 2.28
N VAL A 130 -10.53 41.66 1.48
CA VAL A 130 -9.59 41.58 0.35
C VAL A 130 -8.24 42.12 0.81
N ILE A 131 -7.25 41.23 0.87
CA ILE A 131 -5.91 41.56 1.38
C ILE A 131 -4.93 41.61 0.22
N SER A 132 -4.14 42.66 0.16
CA SER A 132 -3.11 42.84 -0.87
C SER A 132 -1.87 43.56 -0.32
N GLY A 133 -0.72 43.40 -0.98
CA GLY A 133 0.52 44.07 -0.65
C GLY A 133 1.46 43.26 0.24
N LYS A 134 2.34 43.92 0.99
CA LYS A 134 3.41 43.23 1.72
C LYS A 134 3.48 43.65 3.19
N LEU A 135 3.64 42.67 4.10
CA LEU A 135 4.20 42.84 5.44
C LEU A 135 5.59 42.23 5.51
N THR A 136 6.54 42.96 6.05
CA THR A 136 7.95 42.53 6.20
C THR A 136 8.16 41.79 7.53
N ASP A 137 7.35 42.09 8.52
CA ASP A 137 7.28 41.43 9.82
C ASP A 137 5.91 41.77 10.43
N GLY A 138 4.94 40.85 10.33
CA GLY A 138 3.59 41.10 10.78
C GLY A 138 2.64 39.93 10.55
N GLN A 139 1.40 40.11 10.93
CA GLN A 139 0.43 39.03 11.05
C GLN A 139 -0.98 39.44 10.65
N ILE A 140 -1.72 38.51 10.06
CA ILE A 140 -3.19 38.57 9.93
C ILE A 140 -3.77 37.64 10.98
N VAL A 141 -4.53 38.21 11.93
CA VAL A 141 -5.24 37.46 12.98
C VAL A 141 -6.73 37.48 12.66
N VAL A 142 -7.37 36.32 12.68
CA VAL A 142 -8.84 36.21 12.66
C VAL A 142 -9.30 35.84 14.07
N ASN A 143 -10.15 36.69 14.66
CA ASN A 143 -10.76 36.45 15.95
C ASN A 143 -12.20 36.98 15.89
N SER A 144 -13.08 36.18 15.30
CA SER A 144 -14.50 36.50 15.05
C SER A 144 -15.39 35.58 15.89
N THR A 145 -15.92 36.10 16.98
CA THR A 145 -16.80 35.36 17.93
C THR A 145 -18.26 35.32 17.53
N GLY A 146 -18.60 35.91 16.38
CA GLY A 146 -19.99 35.97 15.89
C GLY A 146 -20.25 34.93 14.82
N ASP A 147 -21.53 34.55 14.66
CA ASP A 147 -21.98 33.65 13.60
C ASP A 147 -21.68 34.22 12.20
N GLY A 148 -21.36 33.35 11.26
CA GLY A 148 -21.17 33.62 9.83
C GLY A 148 -19.75 33.58 9.35
N ASP A 149 -19.61 33.41 8.04
CA ASP A 149 -18.31 33.14 7.39
C ASP A 149 -17.39 34.36 7.38
N VAL A 150 -16.11 34.14 7.64
CA VAL A 150 -15.02 35.08 7.35
C VAL A 150 -14.42 34.69 5.98
N HIS A 151 -14.71 35.49 4.96
CA HIS A 151 -14.18 35.30 3.62
C HIS A 151 -12.92 36.16 3.40
N ILE A 152 -11.76 35.52 3.32
CA ILE A 152 -10.48 36.16 3.09
C ILE A 152 -10.08 35.99 1.62
N VAL A 153 -9.88 37.07 0.89
CA VAL A 153 -9.36 37.04 -0.49
C VAL A 153 -7.91 37.46 -0.49
N LEU A 154 -7.01 36.52 -0.77
CA LEU A 154 -5.59 36.81 -0.95
C LEU A 154 -5.37 37.31 -2.39
N ASN A 155 -5.07 38.60 -2.52
CA ASN A 155 -4.95 39.29 -3.80
C ASN A 155 -3.52 39.86 -3.98
N GLY A 156 -2.55 38.98 -4.09
CA GLY A 156 -1.15 39.31 -4.26
C GLY A 156 -0.50 39.78 -2.97
N VAL A 157 -0.55 38.96 -1.94
CA VAL A 157 0.07 39.23 -0.66
C VAL A 157 1.49 38.63 -0.57
N ASN A 158 2.36 39.31 0.21
CA ASN A 158 3.62 38.75 0.68
C ASN A 158 3.75 39.09 2.16
N ILE A 159 3.52 38.09 3.02
CA ILE A 159 3.47 38.26 4.48
C ILE A 159 4.61 37.44 5.09
N THR A 160 5.50 38.14 5.80
CA THR A 160 6.54 37.51 6.63
C THR A 160 6.23 37.81 8.09
N ASN A 161 6.38 36.81 8.95
CA ASN A 161 6.37 36.96 10.40
C ASN A 161 7.62 36.25 10.95
N ASN A 162 8.43 36.96 11.75
CA ASN A 162 9.71 36.43 12.18
C ASN A 162 9.64 35.58 13.44
N ASP A 163 8.53 35.64 14.18
CA ASP A 163 8.38 34.99 15.48
C ASP A 163 7.01 34.35 15.75
N SER A 164 6.15 34.25 14.72
CA SER A 164 4.85 33.58 14.80
C SER A 164 4.30 33.24 13.39
N ALA A 165 3.06 32.72 13.33
CA ALA A 165 2.34 32.48 12.09
C ALA A 165 2.04 33.79 11.33
N PRO A 166 2.29 33.91 10.03
CA PRO A 166 1.85 35.03 9.20
C PRO A 166 0.32 35.17 9.13
N ILE A 167 -0.41 34.05 9.15
CA ILE A 167 -1.87 34.01 9.19
C ILE A 167 -2.29 33.07 10.33
N ASP A 168 -3.00 33.63 11.31
CA ASP A 168 -3.42 32.95 12.54
C ASP A 168 -4.93 33.12 12.75
N ILE A 169 -5.69 32.06 12.49
CA ILE A 169 -7.13 32.01 12.66
C ILE A 169 -7.41 31.40 14.06
N GLN A 170 -7.61 32.27 15.04
CA GLN A 170 -7.78 31.92 16.44
C GLN A 170 -9.21 31.52 16.77
N GLU A 171 -10.20 32.19 16.13
CA GLU A 171 -11.61 31.93 16.34
C GLU A 171 -12.43 32.43 15.15
N ALA A 172 -13.30 31.57 14.61
CA ALA A 172 -14.33 31.90 13.63
C ALA A 172 -15.37 30.76 13.60
N ASP A 173 -16.57 31.02 13.07
CA ASP A 173 -17.54 29.99 12.76
C ASP A 173 -17.06 29.14 11.57
N ASN A 174 -16.61 29.79 10.50
CA ASN A 174 -15.99 29.18 9.32
C ASN A 174 -15.11 30.21 8.58
N VAL A 175 -14.01 29.76 7.99
CA VAL A 175 -13.13 30.62 7.18
C VAL A 175 -13.02 30.08 5.77
N ILE A 176 -13.35 30.94 4.80
CA ILE A 176 -13.16 30.66 3.38
C ILE A 176 -12.01 31.55 2.87
N MET A 177 -10.94 30.95 2.38
CA MET A 177 -9.78 31.63 1.84
C MET A 177 -9.72 31.48 0.32
N THR A 178 -9.93 32.58 -0.40
CA THR A 178 -9.86 32.58 -1.87
C THR A 178 -8.49 33.07 -2.35
N LEU A 179 -7.82 32.21 -3.13
CA LEU A 179 -6.62 32.58 -3.88
C LEU A 179 -7.04 33.29 -5.16
N GLN A 180 -6.95 34.62 -5.18
CA GLN A 180 -7.43 35.40 -6.30
C GLN A 180 -6.73 34.97 -7.60
N LYS A 181 -7.53 34.80 -8.64
CA LYS A 181 -7.05 34.37 -9.96
C LYS A 181 -5.91 35.24 -10.49
N GLY A 182 -4.82 34.59 -10.91
CA GLY A 182 -3.66 35.23 -11.53
C GLY A 182 -2.78 35.97 -10.56
N THR A 183 -2.94 35.76 -9.25
CA THR A 183 -2.05 36.30 -8.23
C THR A 183 -1.14 35.24 -7.63
N GLU A 184 0.03 35.66 -7.19
CA GLU A 184 0.92 34.90 -6.33
C GLU A 184 0.82 35.46 -4.91
N ASN A 185 0.57 34.60 -3.96
CA ASN A 185 0.51 34.91 -2.55
C ASN A 185 1.64 34.15 -1.85
N THR A 186 2.38 34.82 -1.00
CA THR A 186 3.49 34.20 -0.27
C THR A 186 3.34 34.48 1.21
N ILE A 187 3.43 33.44 2.01
CA ILE A 187 3.51 33.52 3.46
C ILE A 187 4.81 32.84 3.93
N THR A 188 5.48 33.46 4.88
CA THR A 188 6.75 32.97 5.42
C THR A 188 6.76 33.22 6.92
N ASP A 189 6.94 32.17 7.71
CA ASP A 189 7.07 32.26 9.16
C ASP A 189 8.52 32.32 9.63
N GLY A 190 8.71 32.55 10.93
CA GLY A 190 10.02 32.53 11.58
C GLY A 190 10.40 31.13 12.02
N ALA A 191 11.70 30.85 12.09
CA ALA A 191 12.21 29.56 12.55
C ALA A 191 12.02 29.31 14.07
N ASN A 192 11.72 30.37 14.84
CA ASN A 192 11.50 30.27 16.28
C ASN A 192 10.28 31.11 16.64
N TYR A 193 9.25 30.48 17.17
CA TYR A 193 8.06 31.19 17.62
C TYR A 193 8.21 31.69 19.06
N VAL A 194 7.60 32.85 19.32
CA VAL A 194 7.55 33.46 20.65
C VAL A 194 6.13 33.34 21.18
N PHE A 195 5.93 32.43 22.08
CA PHE A 195 4.63 32.19 22.72
C PHE A 195 4.42 33.09 23.94
N ALA A 196 3.14 33.31 24.29
CA ALA A 196 2.77 34.11 25.45
C ALA A 196 3.24 33.51 26.78
N ASP A 197 3.31 32.18 26.84
CA ASP A 197 3.83 31.44 27.98
C ASP A 197 4.40 30.06 27.54
N SER A 198 5.04 29.37 28.46
CA SER A 198 5.72 28.09 28.18
C SER A 198 4.78 26.87 28.06
N THR A 199 3.47 27.05 28.24
CA THR A 199 2.48 25.99 28.11
C THR A 199 1.74 26.08 26.76
N THR A 200 1.96 27.14 26.01
CA THR A 200 1.37 27.41 24.69
C THR A 200 2.30 26.84 23.62
N ASP A 201 1.79 26.05 22.71
CA ASP A 201 2.47 25.45 21.58
C ASP A 201 1.81 25.78 20.23
N GLU A 202 0.76 26.60 20.24
CA GLU A 202 0.02 27.09 19.08
C GLU A 202 0.15 28.61 18.93
N PRO A 203 0.21 29.11 17.68
CA PRO A 203 0.09 28.40 16.40
C PRO A 203 1.30 27.49 16.09
N SER A 204 1.11 26.42 15.27
CA SER A 204 2.15 25.48 14.90
C SER A 204 2.52 25.54 13.40
N ALA A 205 1.84 26.36 12.61
CA ALA A 205 1.96 26.40 11.15
C ALA A 205 2.09 27.84 10.62
N ALA A 206 2.59 27.99 9.42
CA ALA A 206 2.63 29.30 8.75
C ALA A 206 1.22 29.80 8.39
N LEU A 207 0.31 28.96 8.02
CA LEU A 207 -1.14 29.19 8.00
C LEU A 207 -1.80 28.28 9.03
N PHE A 208 -2.22 28.88 10.13
CA PHE A 208 -2.80 28.14 11.24
C PHE A 208 -4.28 28.51 11.45
N SER A 209 -5.14 27.50 11.65
CA SER A 209 -6.57 27.70 11.95
C SER A 209 -7.03 26.79 13.08
N LYS A 210 -7.85 27.37 13.98
CA LYS A 210 -8.64 26.64 15.01
C LYS A 210 -10.09 26.41 14.60
N ALA A 211 -10.47 26.88 13.41
CA ALA A 211 -11.80 26.76 12.86
C ALA A 211 -11.76 26.01 11.54
N ASP A 212 -12.91 25.59 11.05
CA ASP A 212 -13.05 25.09 9.68
C ASP A 212 -12.38 26.02 8.69
N LEU A 213 -11.53 25.47 7.83
CA LEU A 213 -10.82 26.21 6.82
C LEU A 213 -11.07 25.63 5.43
N THR A 214 -11.69 26.42 4.56
CA THR A 214 -11.81 26.09 3.14
C THR A 214 -10.89 26.99 2.31
N ILE A 215 -10.07 26.41 1.43
CA ILE A 215 -9.23 27.16 0.50
C ILE A 215 -9.72 26.90 -0.94
N ASN A 216 -9.98 27.98 -1.68
CA ASN A 216 -10.46 27.91 -3.06
C ASN A 216 -9.77 28.95 -3.96
N GLY A 217 -10.20 29.03 -5.24
CA GLY A 217 -9.64 29.95 -6.23
C GLY A 217 -8.57 29.33 -7.10
N THR A 218 -8.05 30.11 -8.05
CA THR A 218 -7.05 29.64 -9.05
C THR A 218 -5.75 30.44 -9.02
N GLY A 219 -5.50 31.17 -7.92
CA GLY A 219 -4.22 31.80 -7.63
C GLY A 219 -3.20 30.80 -7.08
N THR A 220 -2.01 31.30 -6.80
CA THR A 220 -0.91 30.51 -6.19
C THR A 220 -0.72 30.92 -4.74
N LEU A 221 -0.52 29.95 -3.85
CA LEU A 221 -0.07 30.11 -2.48
C LEU A 221 1.31 29.46 -2.30
N ASN A 222 2.31 30.27 -2.03
CA ASN A 222 3.65 29.83 -1.65
C ASN A 222 3.76 29.89 -0.13
N VAL A 223 4.06 28.77 0.51
CA VAL A 223 4.21 28.64 1.96
C VAL A 223 5.63 28.24 2.29
N ASN A 224 6.33 29.09 3.05
CA ASN A 224 7.65 28.77 3.58
C ASN A 224 7.52 28.67 5.11
N ALA A 225 7.30 27.46 5.60
CA ALA A 225 7.15 27.17 7.02
C ALA A 225 8.50 26.71 7.60
N ASN A 226 9.14 27.64 8.32
CA ASN A 226 10.46 27.42 8.88
C ASN A 226 10.42 26.91 10.33
N TYR A 227 9.25 27.00 11.00
CA TYR A 227 9.06 26.54 12.37
C TYR A 227 8.64 25.07 12.41
N LYS A 228 7.43 24.77 11.90
CA LYS A 228 6.86 23.43 11.82
C LYS A 228 6.06 23.27 10.53
N ASP A 229 4.73 23.25 10.60
CA ASP A 229 3.83 22.84 9.54
C ASP A 229 3.59 23.98 8.53
N GLY A 230 3.23 23.59 7.32
CA GLY A 230 2.89 24.52 6.26
C GLY A 230 1.52 25.15 6.48
N ILE A 231 0.48 24.32 6.43
CA ILE A 231 -0.93 24.68 6.59
C ILE A 231 -1.54 23.73 7.60
N THR A 232 -2.11 24.25 8.68
CA THR A 232 -2.78 23.43 9.71
C THR A 232 -4.17 23.98 10.03
N SER A 233 -5.18 23.11 9.96
CA SER A 233 -6.48 23.32 10.63
C SER A 233 -6.63 22.35 11.81
N LYS A 234 -7.08 22.86 12.94
CA LYS A 234 -7.43 22.06 14.13
C LYS A 234 -8.85 21.52 14.07
N ASP A 235 -9.50 21.72 12.95
CA ASP A 235 -10.83 21.23 12.61
C ASP A 235 -10.82 20.73 11.15
N ASP A 236 -11.88 20.92 10.37
CA ASP A 236 -11.94 20.56 8.97
C ASP A 236 -10.98 21.40 8.10
N LEU A 237 -10.25 20.75 7.20
CA LEU A 237 -9.49 21.40 6.14
C LEU A 237 -10.00 20.96 4.77
N LYS A 238 -10.62 21.89 4.02
CA LYS A 238 -11.08 21.66 2.66
C LYS A 238 -10.25 22.46 1.66
N ILE A 239 -9.75 21.81 0.62
CA ILE A 239 -9.08 22.47 -0.50
C ILE A 239 -9.87 22.17 -1.77
N VAL A 240 -10.61 23.17 -2.24
CA VAL A 240 -11.47 23.06 -3.42
C VAL A 240 -10.67 23.23 -4.71
N SER A 241 -9.69 24.16 -4.70
CA SER A 241 -8.84 24.43 -5.85
C SER A 241 -7.68 25.34 -5.46
N GLY A 242 -6.67 25.45 -6.34
CA GLY A 242 -5.51 26.34 -6.17
C GLY A 242 -4.21 25.71 -6.66
N THR A 243 -3.15 26.53 -6.61
CA THR A 243 -1.77 26.05 -6.79
C THR A 243 -1.00 26.29 -5.49
N PHE A 244 -0.43 25.26 -4.95
CA PHE A 244 0.24 25.27 -3.65
C PHE A 244 1.69 24.84 -3.80
N ASN A 245 2.62 25.70 -3.39
CA ASN A 245 4.02 25.39 -3.26
C ASN A 245 4.39 25.50 -1.78
N ILE A 246 4.56 24.36 -1.12
CA ILE A 246 4.74 24.28 0.32
C ILE A 246 6.11 23.71 0.63
N GLN A 247 6.87 24.43 1.42
CA GLN A 247 8.08 23.94 2.05
C GLN A 247 7.90 24.05 3.55
N ALA A 248 7.86 22.91 4.24
CA ALA A 248 7.64 22.84 5.67
C ALA A 248 8.82 22.17 6.38
N LYS A 249 9.07 22.63 7.61
CA LYS A 249 10.08 22.05 8.49
C LYS A 249 9.62 20.72 9.06
N ASP A 250 8.32 20.58 9.27
CA ASP A 250 7.61 19.41 9.73
C ASP A 250 6.56 19.04 8.68
N ASP A 251 5.29 18.97 9.00
CA ASP A 251 4.25 18.50 8.09
C ASP A 251 3.84 19.57 7.05
N GLY A 252 3.50 19.12 5.84
CA GLY A 252 3.13 20.03 4.75
C GLY A 252 1.73 20.61 4.93
N ILE A 253 0.72 19.75 5.00
CA ILE A 253 -0.70 20.09 5.11
C ILE A 253 -1.33 19.18 6.18
N VAL A 254 -1.93 19.79 7.20
CA VAL A 254 -2.54 19.08 8.34
C VAL A 254 -3.98 19.54 8.52
N GLY A 255 -4.90 18.59 8.60
CA GLY A 255 -6.25 18.79 9.09
C GLY A 255 -6.48 17.87 10.30
N LYS A 256 -7.01 18.38 11.42
CA LYS A 256 -7.26 17.49 12.55
C LYS A 256 -8.38 16.52 12.21
N ASP A 257 -9.56 17.04 11.92
CA ASP A 257 -10.73 16.22 11.71
C ASP A 257 -10.79 15.59 10.31
N MET A 258 -10.35 16.35 9.30
CA MET A 258 -10.17 15.82 7.96
C MET A 258 -9.23 16.70 7.09
N VAL A 259 -8.69 16.10 6.03
CA VAL A 259 -8.19 16.81 4.86
C VAL A 259 -8.98 16.36 3.65
N ALA A 260 -9.75 17.29 3.06
CA ALA A 260 -10.55 17.02 1.87
C ALA A 260 -10.06 17.87 0.69
N ILE A 261 -9.68 17.20 -0.41
CA ILE A 261 -9.16 17.87 -1.61
C ILE A 261 -10.08 17.53 -2.79
N GLU A 262 -10.78 18.57 -3.32
CA GLU A 262 -11.58 18.41 -4.52
C GLU A 262 -10.70 18.39 -5.77
N GLN A 263 -9.77 19.36 -5.89
CA GLN A 263 -8.76 19.46 -6.94
C GLN A 263 -7.67 20.47 -6.58
N GLY A 264 -6.60 20.51 -7.33
CA GLY A 264 -5.51 21.49 -7.16
C GLY A 264 -4.20 21.00 -7.72
N THR A 265 -3.17 21.86 -7.65
CA THR A 265 -1.79 21.48 -7.97
C THR A 265 -0.92 21.72 -6.75
N PHE A 266 -0.27 20.68 -6.30
CA PHE A 266 0.49 20.66 -5.05
C PHE A 266 1.95 20.29 -5.31
N THR A 267 2.85 21.13 -4.84
CA THR A 267 4.27 20.81 -4.69
C THR A 267 4.60 20.94 -3.21
N VAL A 268 4.82 19.82 -2.54
CA VAL A 268 5.04 19.75 -1.10
C VAL A 268 6.41 19.16 -0.84
N ILE A 269 7.20 19.86 -0.04
CA ILE A 269 8.48 19.39 0.51
C ILE A 269 8.34 19.51 2.02
N ALA A 270 8.26 18.37 2.71
CA ALA A 270 8.02 18.28 4.14
C ALA A 270 9.18 17.56 4.84
N GLY A 271 9.55 18.04 6.00
CA GLY A 271 10.48 17.34 6.90
C GLY A 271 9.80 16.30 7.79
N GLY A 272 8.47 16.33 7.83
CA GLY A 272 7.55 15.33 8.39
C GLY A 272 6.73 14.71 7.30
N ASP A 273 5.38 14.67 7.49
CA ASP A 273 4.43 14.11 6.54
C ASP A 273 4.03 15.13 5.46
N GLY A 274 3.72 14.64 4.28
CA GLY A 274 3.32 15.52 3.17
C GLY A 274 1.92 16.11 3.38
N ILE A 275 0.92 15.24 3.56
CA ILE A 275 -0.48 15.55 3.84
C ILE A 275 -0.98 14.63 4.95
N LYS A 276 -1.63 15.19 5.99
CA LYS A 276 -1.97 14.41 7.18
C LYS A 276 -3.31 14.78 7.77
N ALA A 277 -4.09 13.78 8.18
CA ALA A 277 -5.25 13.94 9.06
C ALA A 277 -4.98 13.26 10.40
N THR A 278 -5.27 13.94 11.54
CA THR A 278 -4.68 13.58 12.85
C THR A 278 -5.68 13.25 13.96
N ASN A 279 -6.98 13.14 13.68
CA ASN A 279 -7.95 12.78 14.69
C ASN A 279 -7.96 11.26 14.92
N ASP A 280 -7.41 10.82 16.04
CA ASP A 280 -7.36 9.43 16.50
C ASP A 280 -8.42 9.11 17.58
N GLU A 281 -9.23 10.11 17.98
CA GLU A 281 -10.23 9.96 19.02
C GLU A 281 -11.62 9.60 18.46
N ASP A 282 -11.96 10.10 17.26
CA ASP A 282 -13.27 9.92 16.62
C ASP A 282 -13.11 9.16 15.29
N THR A 283 -13.61 7.94 15.23
CA THR A 283 -13.51 7.06 14.07
C THR A 283 -14.21 7.56 12.80
N GLU A 284 -15.08 8.56 12.90
CA GLU A 284 -15.70 9.22 11.74
C GLU A 284 -14.88 10.42 11.26
N LYS A 285 -13.80 10.78 11.96
CA LYS A 285 -12.86 11.86 11.65
C LYS A 285 -11.47 11.29 11.35
N GLY A 286 -10.47 12.14 11.22
CA GLY A 286 -9.08 11.72 10.95
C GLY A 286 -8.87 11.12 9.56
N PHE A 287 -9.72 11.46 8.58
CA PHE A 287 -9.64 10.91 7.24
C PHE A 287 -9.04 11.89 6.22
N VAL A 288 -8.50 11.33 5.15
CA VAL A 288 -8.08 12.06 3.95
C VAL A 288 -8.93 11.60 2.77
N ALA A 289 -9.59 12.57 2.09
CA ALA A 289 -10.42 12.30 0.93
C ALA A 289 -9.99 13.17 -0.26
N ILE A 290 -9.53 12.53 -1.35
CA ILE A 290 -9.04 13.22 -2.54
C ILE A 290 -9.87 12.82 -3.74
N THR A 291 -10.56 13.80 -4.35
CA THR A 291 -11.35 13.55 -5.56
C THR A 291 -10.46 13.60 -6.80
N GLU A 292 -9.64 14.64 -6.94
CA GLU A 292 -8.76 14.89 -8.09
C GLU A 292 -7.57 15.75 -7.64
N GLY A 293 -6.60 15.98 -8.51
CA GLY A 293 -5.49 16.88 -8.26
C GLY A 293 -4.17 16.40 -8.89
N THR A 294 -3.17 17.26 -8.82
CA THR A 294 -1.79 16.92 -9.23
C THR A 294 -0.87 17.14 -8.04
N PHE A 295 -0.21 16.09 -7.61
CA PHE A 295 0.59 16.08 -6.40
C PHE A 295 2.04 15.71 -6.72
N THR A 296 2.97 16.55 -6.29
CA THR A 296 4.41 16.25 -6.22
C THR A 296 4.80 16.40 -4.77
N ILE A 297 5.00 15.28 -4.08
CA ILE A 297 5.27 15.24 -2.64
C ILE A 297 6.65 14.63 -2.41
N LYS A 298 7.45 15.32 -1.61
CA LYS A 298 8.67 14.79 -1.01
C LYS A 298 8.56 14.97 0.49
N ALA A 299 8.45 13.88 1.20
CA ALA A 299 8.35 13.85 2.65
C ALA A 299 9.50 13.02 3.24
N GLU A 300 10.02 13.42 4.39
CA GLU A 300 10.97 12.57 5.11
C GLU A 300 10.25 11.42 5.83
N ASN A 301 8.99 11.64 6.24
CA ASN A 301 8.08 10.66 6.78
C ASN A 301 7.05 10.22 5.72
N ASP A 302 5.75 10.09 6.10
CA ASP A 302 4.71 9.58 5.22
C ASP A 302 4.30 10.59 4.15
N GLY A 303 3.95 10.10 2.96
CA GLY A 303 3.54 10.98 1.86
C GLY A 303 2.15 11.55 2.09
N ILE A 304 1.16 10.69 2.27
CA ILE A 304 -0.22 11.02 2.62
C ILE A 304 -0.67 10.06 3.71
N GLN A 305 -1.00 10.59 4.89
CA GLN A 305 -1.42 9.82 6.07
C GLN A 305 -2.83 10.19 6.51
N ALA A 306 -3.62 9.19 6.87
CA ALA A 306 -4.89 9.32 7.57
C ALA A 306 -4.91 8.43 8.82
N GLU A 307 -5.49 8.92 9.90
CA GLU A 307 -5.67 8.09 11.11
C GLU A 307 -6.78 7.05 10.93
N THR A 308 -7.80 7.35 10.12
CA THR A 308 -8.96 6.46 10.00
C THR A 308 -9.19 5.94 8.58
N LYS A 309 -9.33 6.81 7.57
CA LYS A 309 -9.63 6.40 6.19
C LYS A 309 -8.87 7.26 5.18
N LEU A 310 -8.29 6.64 4.17
CA LEU A 310 -7.71 7.33 3.02
C LEU A 310 -8.45 6.91 1.76
N VAL A 311 -9.07 7.87 1.06
CA VAL A 311 -9.81 7.61 -0.19
C VAL A 311 -9.29 8.50 -1.30
N THR A 312 -8.96 7.90 -2.45
CA THR A 312 -8.58 8.60 -3.67
C THR A 312 -9.47 8.15 -4.82
N ASP A 313 -10.22 9.09 -5.44
CA ASP A 313 -11.07 8.79 -6.59
C ASP A 313 -10.34 8.99 -7.92
N GLY A 314 -9.34 9.88 -7.96
CA GLY A 314 -8.58 10.22 -9.16
C GLY A 314 -7.29 10.96 -8.82
N GLY A 315 -6.76 11.72 -9.78
CA GLY A 315 -5.57 12.54 -9.60
C GLY A 315 -4.27 11.94 -10.16
N SER A 316 -3.20 12.73 -10.07
CA SER A 316 -1.86 12.32 -10.49
C SER A 316 -0.88 12.57 -9.35
N TYR A 317 -0.19 11.54 -8.92
CA TYR A 317 0.67 11.53 -7.74
C TYR A 317 2.09 11.15 -8.13
N ASN A 318 3.04 11.97 -7.70
CA ASN A 318 4.46 11.69 -7.72
C ASN A 318 4.99 11.85 -6.30
N ILE A 319 5.17 10.73 -5.58
CA ILE A 319 5.46 10.72 -4.16
C ILE A 319 6.82 10.07 -3.91
N THR A 320 7.65 10.71 -3.12
CA THR A 320 8.91 10.15 -2.62
C THR A 320 8.96 10.35 -1.10
N THR A 321 9.15 9.27 -0.35
CA THR A 321 9.22 9.29 1.12
C THR A 321 10.55 8.72 1.62
N GLY A 322 11.09 9.26 2.69
CA GLY A 322 12.35 8.83 3.28
C GLY A 322 13.56 8.85 2.32
N GLY A 323 13.46 9.63 1.23
CA GLY A 323 14.45 9.67 0.16
C GLY A 323 14.37 8.52 -0.85
N GLY A 324 13.34 7.66 -0.78
CA GLY A 324 13.03 6.59 -1.71
C GLY A 324 13.59 5.21 -1.32
N SER A 325 13.19 4.18 -2.07
CA SER A 325 13.51 2.77 -1.84
C SER A 325 15.00 2.46 -1.72
N ALA A 326 15.86 3.24 -2.39
CA ALA A 326 17.30 3.09 -2.28
C ALA A 326 17.89 3.43 -0.88
N ASN A 327 17.10 4.07 -0.03
CA ASN A 327 17.47 4.42 1.35
C ASN A 327 16.88 3.46 2.40
N ALA A 328 16.19 2.41 1.97
CA ALA A 328 15.69 1.38 2.87
C ALA A 328 16.84 0.68 3.61
N GLU A 329 16.57 0.26 4.83
CA GLU A 329 17.49 -0.61 5.56
C GLU A 329 17.44 -2.01 4.96
N ALA A 330 18.56 -2.68 4.87
CA ALA A 330 18.59 -4.05 4.39
C ALA A 330 17.84 -4.94 5.38
N HIS A 331 16.83 -5.65 4.91
CA HIS A 331 16.18 -6.70 5.70
C HIS A 331 17.21 -7.76 6.02
N THR A 332 17.42 -8.00 7.32
CA THR A 332 18.29 -9.08 7.81
C THR A 332 17.40 -10.22 8.24
N GLU A 333 17.38 -11.27 7.46
CA GLU A 333 16.81 -12.54 7.88
C GLU A 333 17.43 -12.95 9.22
N SER A 334 16.69 -12.82 10.30
CA SER A 334 17.06 -13.45 11.57
C SER A 334 16.73 -14.93 11.47
N MET A 335 17.67 -15.74 10.94
CA MET A 335 17.54 -17.18 11.09
C MET A 335 17.31 -17.49 12.57
N PRO A 336 16.23 -18.17 12.95
CA PRO A 336 16.05 -18.57 14.33
C PRO A 336 17.27 -19.40 14.74
N PRO A 337 17.86 -19.22 15.93
CA PRO A 337 18.98 -20.03 16.40
C PRO A 337 18.46 -21.43 16.78
N GLY A 338 18.13 -22.24 15.78
CA GLY A 338 17.53 -23.57 15.86
C GLY A 338 18.32 -24.59 15.07
N GLY A 339 19.44 -24.96 15.59
CA GLY A 339 19.89 -26.32 15.78
C GLY A 339 19.93 -27.31 14.63
N PHE A 340 20.94 -27.29 13.77
CA PHE A 340 21.49 -28.54 13.28
C PHE A 340 22.72 -28.91 14.10
N GLY A 341 22.51 -29.53 15.26
CA GLY A 341 23.48 -30.30 16.00
C GLY A 341 23.73 -31.63 15.29
N GLY A 342 24.62 -31.66 14.33
CA GLY A 342 25.09 -32.85 13.65
C GLY A 342 26.56 -33.15 14.04
N GLY A 343 26.76 -34.15 14.88
CA GLY A 343 27.89 -35.05 15.01
C GLY A 343 29.31 -34.51 14.92
N GLY A 344 29.97 -34.43 16.06
CA GLY A 344 31.39 -34.15 16.21
C GLY A 344 32.32 -35.00 15.30
N GLY A 345 33.13 -34.30 14.55
CA GLY A 345 34.32 -34.80 13.93
C GLY A 345 35.35 -33.70 13.90
N THR A 346 36.32 -33.76 14.79
CA THR A 346 37.49 -32.90 14.79
C THR A 346 38.27 -32.99 13.50
N PRO A 347 38.54 -31.90 12.75
CA PRO A 347 39.50 -31.94 11.65
C PRO A 347 40.92 -31.92 12.21
N PRO A 348 41.84 -32.63 11.59
CA PRO A 348 43.24 -32.62 11.99
C PRO A 348 43.89 -31.30 11.62
N GLN A 349 44.65 -30.75 12.58
CA GLN A 349 45.56 -29.63 12.35
C GLN A 349 46.60 -29.99 11.28
N MET A 350 46.69 -29.22 10.22
CA MET A 350 47.90 -29.15 9.39
C MET A 350 48.54 -27.78 9.52
N ASN A 351 49.76 -27.84 9.93
CA ASN A 351 50.69 -26.76 10.22
C ASN A 351 51.30 -26.21 8.93
N GLY A 352 51.24 -24.89 8.79
CA GLY A 352 52.24 -24.01 8.16
C GLY A 352 52.67 -24.22 6.74
N GLN A 353 52.45 -23.23 5.90
CA GLN A 353 53.58 -22.51 5.27
C GLN A 353 53.06 -21.34 4.40
N GLN A 354 53.70 -20.24 4.63
CA GLN A 354 53.58 -18.98 3.93
C GLN A 354 54.09 -19.11 2.48
N GLY A 355 53.35 -18.67 1.51
CA GLY A 355 53.78 -18.60 0.12
C GLY A 355 53.09 -17.48 -0.63
N SER A 356 53.87 -16.56 -1.08
CA SER A 356 53.62 -15.28 -1.71
C SER A 356 52.78 -15.37 -3.00
N ALA A 357 52.04 -14.30 -3.26
CA ALA A 357 51.35 -14.01 -4.52
C ALA A 357 52.27 -13.93 -5.75
N PRO A 358 51.72 -14.14 -6.91
CA PRO A 358 52.19 -13.40 -8.07
C PRO A 358 51.05 -12.58 -8.73
N THR A 359 51.39 -11.33 -8.90
CA THR A 359 50.88 -10.42 -9.89
C THR A 359 50.97 -10.95 -11.29
N SER A 360 49.95 -10.85 -12.11
CA SER A 360 50.13 -10.81 -13.56
C SER A 360 49.09 -9.95 -14.24
N THR A 361 49.64 -9.07 -14.95
CA THR A 361 49.18 -8.00 -15.81
C THR A 361 48.60 -8.50 -17.14
N ASN A 362 47.65 -7.72 -17.68
CA ASN A 362 47.48 -7.31 -19.11
C ASN A 362 47.03 -8.37 -20.12
N SER A 363 46.00 -8.18 -20.91
CA SER A 363 45.99 -7.31 -22.09
C SER A 363 44.75 -7.54 -22.96
N THR A 364 44.04 -6.48 -23.31
CA THR A 364 43.59 -6.06 -24.66
C THR A 364 42.93 -7.07 -25.60
N THR A 365 41.80 -6.78 -26.16
CA THR A 365 41.45 -6.02 -27.35
C THR A 365 40.10 -6.47 -27.95
N SER A 366 39.26 -5.48 -28.25
CA SER A 366 38.54 -5.20 -29.52
C SER A 366 37.49 -6.20 -30.00
N ALA A 367 36.35 -5.85 -30.52
CA ALA A 367 35.91 -4.75 -31.36
C ALA A 367 34.39 -4.74 -31.48
N VAL A 368 33.78 -3.58 -31.43
CA VAL A 368 33.05 -2.88 -32.51
C VAL A 368 31.96 -3.67 -33.22
N SER A 369 30.69 -3.17 -33.05
CA SER A 369 29.87 -2.90 -34.21
C SER A 369 28.83 -1.83 -33.91
N THR A 370 28.83 -0.87 -34.76
CA THR A 370 28.04 0.35 -34.87
C THR A 370 26.67 0.11 -35.47
N SER A 371 25.66 0.84 -35.08
CA SER A 371 24.76 1.44 -36.08
C SER A 371 24.10 2.70 -35.54
N LYS A 372 24.16 3.67 -36.43
CA LYS A 372 23.71 5.07 -36.43
C LYS A 372 22.17 5.20 -36.43
N THR A 373 21.69 6.33 -35.93
CA THR A 373 21.02 7.45 -36.67
C THR A 373 20.32 8.32 -35.62
N SER A 374 20.16 9.58 -35.65
CA SER A 374 20.59 10.75 -36.43
C SER A 374 20.24 11.98 -35.60
N ALA A 375 21.08 12.95 -35.64
CA ALA A 375 20.95 14.25 -34.98
C ALA A 375 19.93 15.16 -35.67
N SER A 376 19.38 16.08 -34.92
CA SER A 376 19.05 17.38 -35.48
C SER A 376 19.42 18.46 -34.46
N THR A 377 20.31 19.31 -34.91
CA THR A 377 20.93 20.48 -34.30
C THR A 377 20.03 21.70 -34.43
N VAL A 378 19.93 22.54 -33.43
CA VAL A 378 19.95 24.00 -33.60
C VAL A 378 20.81 24.60 -32.53
N ALA A 379 21.87 25.28 -32.99
CA ALA A 379 22.77 26.11 -32.23
C ALA A 379 22.26 27.55 -32.20
N THR A 380 22.46 28.26 -31.12
CA THR A 380 22.89 29.68 -31.18
C THR A 380 23.74 30.06 -29.97
N SER A 381 24.83 30.67 -30.32
CA SER A 381 25.93 31.17 -29.56
C SER A 381 25.60 32.47 -28.79
N SER A 382 26.25 32.72 -27.69
CA SER A 382 27.13 33.90 -27.55
C SER A 382 27.89 33.90 -26.23
N SER A 383 29.13 34.25 -26.41
CA SER A 383 30.23 34.46 -25.46
C SER A 383 30.02 35.63 -24.50
N THR A 384 30.59 35.56 -23.33
CA THR A 384 31.67 36.50 -22.91
C THR A 384 32.32 36.11 -21.58
N THR A 385 33.61 36.21 -21.63
CA THR A 385 34.73 36.16 -20.69
C THR A 385 34.56 36.87 -19.36
N GLY A 386 35.24 36.34 -18.33
CA GLY A 386 35.70 37.15 -17.20
C GLY A 386 36.06 36.42 -15.91
N ASN A 387 37.25 35.98 -15.85
CA ASN A 387 38.28 36.05 -14.79
C ASN A 387 38.11 35.28 -13.46
N ALA A 388 39.13 34.46 -13.25
CA ALA A 388 39.46 33.68 -12.06
C ALA A 388 39.98 34.55 -10.92
N THR A 389 39.66 34.18 -9.68
CA THR A 389 40.63 34.37 -8.57
C THR A 389 40.51 33.18 -7.62
N ALA A 390 41.62 32.49 -7.47
CA ALA A 390 41.82 31.39 -6.54
C ALA A 390 42.04 31.93 -5.12
N THR A 391 41.49 31.23 -4.12
CA THR A 391 42.03 31.22 -2.76
C THR A 391 41.95 29.84 -2.15
N THR A 392 43.07 29.46 -1.61
CA THR A 392 43.50 28.19 -1.05
C THR A 392 42.82 27.83 0.29
N PRO A 393 42.90 26.53 0.71
CA PRO A 393 42.19 26.02 1.87
C PRO A 393 42.95 26.23 3.18
N VAL A 394 42.20 26.42 4.27
CA VAL A 394 42.71 26.43 5.64
C VAL A 394 42.42 25.12 6.33
N LYS A 395 43.44 24.62 6.96
CA LYS A 395 43.72 23.37 7.61
C LYS A 395 42.97 23.22 8.94
N ALA A 396 42.57 21.98 9.23
CA ALA A 396 42.00 21.48 10.47
C ALA A 396 42.85 21.82 11.72
N ALA A 397 42.19 22.03 12.83
CA ALA A 397 42.79 21.97 14.17
C ALA A 397 42.04 20.95 15.04
N THR A 398 42.81 20.01 15.50
CA THR A 398 42.51 18.98 16.52
C THR A 398 42.49 19.62 17.92
N ALA A 399 41.53 19.22 18.78
CA ALA A 399 41.69 19.24 20.26
C ALA A 399 40.72 18.22 20.85
N ALA A 400 41.22 17.20 21.35
CA ALA A 400 41.60 16.73 22.68
C ALA A 400 40.40 16.31 23.58
N SER A 401 40.44 15.04 23.83
CA SER A 401 39.80 14.19 24.83
C SER A 401 39.70 14.78 26.24
N THR A 402 38.53 14.61 26.90
CA THR A 402 38.46 14.34 28.34
C THR A 402 37.28 13.44 28.71
N THR A 403 37.66 12.30 29.27
CA THR A 403 37.06 11.52 30.38
C THR A 403 35.60 11.08 30.38
N ALA A 404 35.50 9.80 30.40
CA ALA A 404 34.33 8.95 30.65
C ALA A 404 33.62 9.29 31.97
N ALA A 405 32.30 9.26 31.94
CA ALA A 405 31.46 8.94 33.06
C ALA A 405 30.46 7.88 32.59
N ASN A 406 30.42 6.79 33.31
CA ASN A 406 29.52 5.65 33.19
C ASN A 406 28.07 6.13 33.12
N ALA A 407 27.40 5.91 32.02
CA ALA A 407 25.95 5.92 31.90
C ALA A 407 25.53 4.49 31.53
N THR A 408 24.73 3.93 32.39
CA THR A 408 24.01 2.67 32.21
C THR A 408 23.27 2.65 30.88
N ASP A 409 23.56 1.63 30.13
CA ASP A 409 22.96 1.24 28.90
C ASP A 409 21.44 1.05 29.10
N ALA A 410 20.65 2.04 28.66
CA ALA A 410 19.26 1.86 28.31
C ALA A 410 19.28 1.83 26.77
N THR A 411 19.25 0.64 26.21
CA THR A 411 18.91 0.42 24.81
C THR A 411 17.49 0.94 24.60
N THR A 412 17.38 2.21 24.23
CA THR A 412 16.21 2.71 23.53
C THR A 412 16.33 2.11 22.13
N GLU A 413 15.50 1.15 21.82
CA GLU A 413 15.23 0.80 20.44
C GLU A 413 14.82 2.09 19.75
N ALA A 414 15.60 2.51 18.77
CA ALA A 414 15.22 3.61 17.90
C ALA A 414 14.01 3.11 17.12
N THR A 415 12.81 3.56 17.50
CA THR A 415 11.62 3.35 16.67
C THR A 415 11.94 3.98 15.32
N SER A 416 12.00 3.16 14.28
CA SER A 416 12.17 3.62 12.90
C SER A 416 10.99 4.55 12.58
N VAL A 417 11.29 5.74 12.07
CA VAL A 417 10.25 6.69 11.65
C VAL A 417 9.60 6.14 10.39
N SER A 418 8.27 6.02 10.38
CA SER A 418 7.51 5.59 9.21
C SER A 418 7.77 6.51 8.02
N ALA A 419 7.95 5.92 6.84
CA ALA A 419 8.17 6.65 5.57
C ALA A 419 7.40 5.99 4.42
N LYS A 420 6.13 5.69 4.68
CA LYS A 420 5.18 5.08 3.74
C LYS A 420 4.63 6.13 2.79
N ALA A 421 4.33 5.77 1.54
CA ALA A 421 3.84 6.80 0.61
C ALA A 421 2.35 7.10 0.80
N LEU A 422 1.51 6.08 0.91
CA LEU A 422 0.10 6.19 1.26
C LEU A 422 -0.14 5.34 2.52
N LYS A 423 -0.62 5.97 3.58
CA LYS A 423 -0.83 5.31 4.86
C LYS A 423 -2.20 5.62 5.44
N SER A 424 -2.89 4.61 5.92
CA SER A 424 -4.14 4.76 6.68
C SER A 424 -4.11 3.87 7.92
N GLY A 425 -4.57 4.39 9.05
CA GLY A 425 -4.81 3.59 10.26
C GLY A 425 -6.02 2.66 10.12
N GLY A 426 -6.96 2.99 9.25
CA GLY A 426 -8.10 2.17 8.87
C GLY A 426 -8.11 1.88 7.37
N ASP A 427 -9.29 1.85 6.72
CA ASP A 427 -9.42 1.49 5.32
C ASP A 427 -8.72 2.46 4.36
N LEU A 428 -8.04 1.91 3.34
CA LEU A 428 -7.43 2.66 2.24
C LEU A 428 -8.08 2.23 0.92
N VAL A 429 -8.65 3.21 0.18
CA VAL A 429 -9.37 2.95 -1.07
C VAL A 429 -8.79 3.76 -2.22
N ILE A 430 -8.39 3.06 -3.29
CA ILE A 430 -7.94 3.67 -4.54
C ILE A 430 -8.96 3.32 -5.64
N ASN A 431 -9.79 4.31 -6.01
CA ASN A 431 -10.78 4.14 -7.08
C ASN A 431 -10.21 4.47 -8.46
N GLY A 432 -9.16 5.27 -8.52
CA GLY A 432 -8.55 5.73 -9.77
C GLY A 432 -7.31 6.58 -9.54
N GLY A 433 -6.84 7.22 -10.60
CA GLY A 433 -5.65 8.05 -10.55
C GLY A 433 -4.40 7.40 -11.15
N THR A 434 -3.32 8.17 -11.18
CA THR A 434 -2.00 7.70 -11.62
C THR A 434 -0.99 7.98 -10.52
N PHE A 435 -0.37 6.93 -10.02
CA PHE A 435 0.60 6.97 -8.93
C PHE A 435 1.98 6.57 -9.43
N ASN A 436 2.97 7.41 -9.18
CA ASN A 436 4.39 7.10 -9.30
C ASN A 436 5.00 7.28 -7.92
N ILE A 437 5.28 6.17 -7.27
CA ILE A 437 5.72 6.12 -5.87
C ILE A 437 7.13 5.57 -5.79
N ASN A 438 7.95 6.23 -4.98
CA ASN A 438 9.26 5.74 -4.57
C ASN A 438 9.39 5.94 -3.06
N ALA A 439 9.07 4.89 -2.28
CA ALA A 439 9.02 4.93 -0.83
C ALA A 439 10.23 4.23 -0.19
N LYS A 440 10.68 4.74 0.95
CA LYS A 440 11.70 4.05 1.76
C LYS A 440 11.12 2.83 2.48
N ASP A 441 9.91 2.93 2.95
CA ASP A 441 9.06 1.96 3.62
C ASP A 441 7.95 1.52 2.64
N ASP A 442 6.77 1.08 3.01
CA ASP A 442 5.74 0.60 2.11
C ASP A 442 5.26 1.67 1.11
N SER A 443 4.87 1.22 -0.09
CA SER A 443 4.24 2.14 -1.03
C SER A 443 2.78 2.43 -0.66
N VAL A 444 2.02 1.42 -0.24
CA VAL A 444 0.62 1.52 0.19
C VAL A 444 0.42 0.68 1.44
N HIS A 445 0.01 1.30 2.54
CA HIS A 445 -0.18 0.62 3.81
C HIS A 445 -1.53 0.97 4.46
N SER A 446 -2.19 -0.04 4.99
CA SER A 446 -3.44 0.11 5.75
C SER A 446 -3.42 -0.73 7.02
N GLY A 447 -3.71 -0.12 8.16
CA GLY A 447 -3.96 -0.84 9.43
C GLY A 447 -5.27 -1.64 9.45
N ALA A 448 -6.00 -1.69 8.35
CA ALA A 448 -7.20 -2.51 8.15
C ALA A 448 -7.20 -3.11 6.74
N SER A 449 -7.92 -2.51 5.79
CA SER A 449 -8.07 -3.08 4.45
C SER A 449 -7.61 -2.12 3.36
N VAL A 450 -6.89 -2.62 2.36
CA VAL A 450 -6.63 -1.93 1.10
C VAL A 450 -7.62 -2.42 0.04
N THR A 451 -8.27 -1.49 -0.66
CA THR A 451 -9.15 -1.80 -1.80
C THR A 451 -8.75 -0.98 -3.02
N ILE A 452 -8.41 -1.67 -4.11
CA ILE A 452 -8.05 -1.06 -5.39
C ILE A 452 -9.10 -1.45 -6.43
N THR A 453 -9.86 -0.45 -6.91
CA THR A 453 -10.90 -0.67 -7.92
C THR A 453 -10.49 -0.16 -9.31
N GLY A 454 -9.42 0.63 -9.39
CA GLY A 454 -8.93 1.21 -10.64
C GLY A 454 -7.63 1.98 -10.47
N GLY A 455 -7.25 2.72 -11.51
CA GLY A 455 -6.02 3.52 -11.51
C GLY A 455 -4.81 2.83 -12.15
N THR A 456 -3.71 3.56 -12.18
CA THR A 456 -2.39 3.06 -12.61
C THR A 456 -1.38 3.36 -11.50
N LEU A 457 -0.81 2.33 -10.91
CA LEU A 457 0.14 2.40 -9.82
C LEU A 457 1.49 1.88 -10.30
N ASN A 458 2.51 2.73 -10.29
CA ASN A 458 3.91 2.35 -10.50
C ASN A 458 4.63 2.55 -9.16
N LEU A 459 5.03 1.46 -8.54
CA LEU A 459 5.52 1.42 -7.18
C LEU A 459 6.97 0.90 -7.15
N ALA A 460 7.81 1.58 -6.40
CA ALA A 460 9.11 1.12 -6.00
C ALA A 460 9.26 1.40 -4.50
N THR A 461 9.58 0.40 -3.73
CA THR A 461 9.60 0.49 -2.29
C THR A 461 10.78 -0.25 -1.68
N GLY A 462 11.12 0.10 -0.46
CA GLY A 462 12.15 -0.58 0.31
C GLY A 462 11.62 -1.72 1.15
N ASP A 463 10.31 -1.70 1.43
CA ASP A 463 9.56 -2.71 2.17
C ASP A 463 8.43 -3.24 1.28
N ASP A 464 7.18 -3.27 1.72
CA ASP A 464 6.11 -3.90 0.97
C ASP A 464 5.52 -3.02 -0.13
N GLY A 465 5.20 -3.67 -1.25
CA GLY A 465 4.54 -3.00 -2.36
C GLY A 465 3.17 -2.48 -1.93
N ILE A 466 2.32 -3.37 -1.44
CA ILE A 466 0.97 -3.08 -0.94
C ILE A 466 0.69 -3.98 0.26
N HIS A 467 0.52 -3.37 1.42
CA HIS A 467 0.23 -4.06 2.67
C HIS A 467 -1.13 -3.66 3.25
N GLY A 468 -1.96 -4.63 3.56
CA GLY A 468 -3.19 -4.46 4.33
C GLY A 468 -3.25 -5.44 5.49
N GLU A 469 -3.30 -4.97 6.71
CA GLU A 469 -3.31 -5.83 7.91
C GLU A 469 -4.38 -6.94 7.84
N THR A 470 -5.55 -6.65 7.32
CA THR A 470 -6.65 -7.63 7.31
C THR A 470 -6.97 -8.13 5.89
N HIS A 471 -7.17 -7.21 4.94
CA HIS A 471 -7.57 -7.56 3.58
C HIS A 471 -6.85 -6.70 2.54
N LEU A 472 -6.49 -7.33 1.45
CA LEU A 472 -6.12 -6.66 0.21
C LEU A 472 -7.10 -7.09 -0.89
N ASN A 473 -7.87 -6.14 -1.44
CA ASN A 473 -8.85 -6.40 -2.48
C ASN A 473 -8.48 -5.68 -3.77
N ILE A 474 -8.09 -6.42 -4.80
CA ILE A 474 -7.79 -5.90 -6.13
C ILE A 474 -8.90 -6.33 -7.08
N THR A 475 -9.75 -5.38 -7.49
CA THR A 475 -10.88 -5.63 -8.40
C THR A 475 -10.68 -5.01 -9.77
N GLY A 476 -9.66 -4.16 -9.93
CA GLY A 476 -9.32 -3.49 -11.18
C GLY A 476 -8.03 -2.69 -11.05
N GLY A 477 -7.71 -1.94 -12.11
CA GLY A 477 -6.49 -1.12 -12.19
C GLY A 477 -5.31 -1.83 -12.85
N LYS A 478 -4.26 -1.05 -13.04
CA LYS A 478 -2.94 -1.55 -13.47
C LYS A 478 -1.93 -1.27 -12.36
N ILE A 479 -1.39 -2.31 -11.78
CA ILE A 479 -0.45 -2.25 -10.68
C ILE A 479 0.89 -2.80 -11.17
N ASN A 480 1.95 -2.03 -11.00
CA ASN A 480 3.29 -2.37 -11.40
C ASN A 480 4.26 -2.10 -10.24
N ILE A 481 4.55 -3.12 -9.45
CA ILE A 481 5.54 -3.08 -8.37
C ILE A 481 6.87 -3.48 -9.00
N THR A 482 7.74 -2.51 -9.18
CA THR A 482 9.03 -2.68 -9.86
C THR A 482 10.16 -3.05 -8.93
N GLN A 483 9.94 -2.87 -7.64
CA GLN A 483 10.85 -3.21 -6.55
C GLN A 483 10.07 -3.22 -5.24
N SER A 484 10.23 -4.27 -4.44
CA SER A 484 9.75 -4.40 -3.06
C SER A 484 10.57 -5.42 -2.29
N TYR A 485 10.41 -5.50 -0.99
CA TYR A 485 10.79 -6.65 -0.17
C TYR A 485 9.73 -7.73 -0.37
N GLU A 486 8.50 -7.56 0.11
CA GLU A 486 7.35 -8.34 -0.29
C GLU A 486 6.48 -7.58 -1.29
N GLY A 487 5.79 -8.31 -2.15
CA GLY A 487 4.97 -7.67 -3.20
C GLY A 487 3.61 -7.23 -2.72
N LEU A 488 2.79 -8.19 -2.36
CA LEU A 488 1.43 -8.03 -1.85
C LEU A 488 1.31 -8.77 -0.53
N GLU A 489 0.90 -8.08 0.53
CA GLU A 489 0.74 -8.68 1.86
C GLU A 489 -0.63 -8.37 2.47
N ALA A 490 -1.29 -9.37 3.02
CA ALA A 490 -2.45 -9.26 3.91
C ALA A 490 -2.85 -10.62 4.50
N ALA A 491 -3.64 -10.63 5.59
CA ALA A 491 -4.24 -11.88 6.07
C ALA A 491 -5.18 -12.53 5.04
N VAL A 492 -5.93 -11.72 4.27
CA VAL A 492 -6.76 -12.19 3.16
C VAL A 492 -6.51 -11.36 1.91
N ILE A 493 -6.00 -11.99 0.87
CA ILE A 493 -5.74 -11.35 -0.42
C ILE A 493 -6.79 -11.82 -1.44
N ASN A 494 -7.51 -10.88 -2.06
CA ASN A 494 -8.50 -11.13 -3.09
C ASN A 494 -8.10 -10.47 -4.40
N VAL A 495 -7.74 -11.25 -5.41
CA VAL A 495 -7.48 -10.76 -6.78
C VAL A 495 -8.66 -11.16 -7.66
N ALA A 496 -9.55 -10.20 -7.95
CA ALA A 496 -10.76 -10.42 -8.74
C ALA A 496 -10.71 -9.76 -10.12
N GLY A 497 -9.70 -8.93 -10.38
CA GLY A 497 -9.55 -8.22 -11.66
C GLY A 497 -8.26 -7.41 -11.69
N GLY A 498 -8.09 -6.61 -12.77
CA GLY A 498 -6.90 -5.80 -12.96
C GLY A 498 -5.75 -6.53 -13.64
N ASP A 499 -4.64 -5.81 -13.75
CA ASP A 499 -3.37 -6.25 -14.33
C ASP A 499 -2.27 -5.91 -13.33
N THR A 500 -1.78 -6.93 -12.61
CA THR A 500 -0.86 -6.77 -11.48
C THR A 500 0.46 -7.46 -11.79
N HIS A 501 1.53 -6.68 -11.79
CA HIS A 501 2.92 -7.13 -11.93
C HIS A 501 3.67 -6.86 -10.64
N VAL A 502 4.36 -7.88 -10.14
CA VAL A 502 5.12 -7.83 -8.89
C VAL A 502 6.54 -8.30 -9.13
N ILE A 503 7.50 -7.49 -8.70
CA ILE A 503 8.91 -7.88 -8.55
C ILE A 503 9.29 -7.68 -7.10
N ALA A 504 9.52 -8.78 -6.39
CA ALA A 504 9.88 -8.80 -4.97
C ALA A 504 11.25 -9.47 -4.75
N SER A 505 11.98 -8.98 -3.76
CA SER A 505 13.26 -9.57 -3.36
C SER A 505 13.10 -10.78 -2.45
N ASP A 506 11.98 -10.83 -1.73
CA ASP A 506 11.47 -11.95 -0.96
C ASP A 506 10.16 -12.45 -1.58
N ASP A 507 9.07 -12.56 -0.85
CA ASP A 507 7.83 -13.16 -1.34
C ASP A 507 7.06 -12.27 -2.30
N GLY A 508 6.57 -12.89 -3.37
CA GLY A 508 5.79 -12.15 -4.37
C GLY A 508 4.41 -11.79 -3.88
N VAL A 509 3.73 -12.74 -3.26
CA VAL A 509 2.43 -12.60 -2.60
C VAL A 509 2.50 -13.37 -1.30
N ASN A 510 2.32 -12.69 -0.17
CA ASN A 510 2.31 -13.25 1.16
C ASN A 510 0.92 -13.10 1.81
N ALA A 511 0.16 -14.19 1.89
CA ALA A 511 -1.07 -14.22 2.68
C ALA A 511 -0.73 -14.73 4.08
N SER A 512 -0.54 -13.80 5.03
CA SER A 512 -0.13 -14.08 6.40
C SER A 512 -1.01 -13.34 7.40
N GLU A 513 -1.31 -13.98 8.55
CA GLU A 513 -1.89 -13.26 9.68
C GLU A 513 -0.74 -12.52 10.37
N GLY A 514 -0.72 -11.19 10.31
CA GLY A 514 0.28 -10.37 10.98
C GLY A 514 0.43 -10.74 12.46
N GLU A 515 1.61 -10.61 13.01
CA GLU A 515 1.84 -10.80 14.45
C GLU A 515 0.94 -9.84 15.24
N THR A 516 -0.22 -10.31 15.68
CA THR A 516 -1.03 -9.55 16.62
C THR A 516 -0.21 -9.40 17.91
N THR A 517 0.50 -8.28 18.05
CA THR A 517 1.01 -7.86 19.35
C THR A 517 -0.19 -7.66 20.27
N ASN A 518 -0.46 -8.64 21.11
CA ASN A 518 -1.51 -8.66 22.12
C ASN A 518 -1.25 -7.57 23.17
N THR A 519 -1.38 -6.30 22.82
CA THR A 519 -1.30 -5.18 23.76
C THR A 519 -2.65 -4.56 24.11
N ALA A 520 -3.77 -5.02 23.53
CA ALA A 520 -5.11 -4.45 23.79
C ALA A 520 -6.00 -5.26 24.76
N ALA A 521 -5.55 -6.37 25.33
CA ALA A 521 -6.38 -7.18 26.23
C ALA A 521 -6.01 -7.12 27.71
N ALA A 522 -5.10 -6.23 28.16
CA ALA A 522 -4.63 -6.17 29.55
C ALA A 522 -5.11 -4.94 30.33
N GLN A 523 -6.13 -4.21 29.89
CA GLN A 523 -6.65 -3.05 30.64
C GLN A 523 -8.17 -3.06 30.86
N ALA A 524 -8.70 -4.16 31.37
CA ALA A 524 -10.01 -4.15 32.04
C ALA A 524 -10.15 -5.37 32.95
N ALA A 525 -9.55 -5.38 34.13
CA ALA A 525 -10.12 -6.04 35.33
C ALA A 525 -9.27 -5.72 36.58
N ASP A 526 -9.86 -4.87 37.36
CA ASP A 526 -10.06 -5.02 38.81
C ASP A 526 -8.91 -4.78 39.79
N THR A 527 -9.06 -3.64 40.42
CA THR A 527 -8.53 -3.37 41.79
C THR A 527 -9.25 -4.23 42.82
N THR A 528 -8.62 -5.26 43.32
CA THR A 528 -8.83 -5.70 44.71
C THR A 528 -7.57 -6.34 45.29
N THR A 529 -7.12 -5.70 46.36
CA THR A 529 -6.08 -6.07 47.32
C THR A 529 -6.33 -7.48 47.90
N THR A 530 -5.29 -8.34 47.97
CA THR A 530 -4.90 -9.04 49.23
C THR A 530 -3.68 -9.95 49.02
N THR A 531 -2.67 -9.66 49.89
CA THR A 531 -1.77 -10.54 50.64
C THR A 531 -0.95 -11.65 49.99
N GLU A 532 0.37 -11.47 50.16
CA GLU A 532 1.49 -12.40 50.02
C GLU A 532 1.22 -13.84 50.47
N THR A 533 1.73 -14.77 49.69
CA THR A 533 2.45 -15.97 50.23
C THR A 533 3.45 -16.50 49.18
N ALA A 534 4.65 -16.82 49.64
CA ALA A 534 5.83 -17.19 48.86
C ALA A 534 5.75 -18.56 48.16
N PRO A 535 6.70 -18.87 47.23
CA PRO A 535 6.57 -19.87 46.18
C PRO A 535 7.05 -21.27 46.59
N PRO A 536 6.61 -22.32 45.90
CA PRO A 536 7.37 -23.56 45.81
C PRO A 536 8.11 -23.71 44.49
N ALA A 537 9.27 -24.31 44.61
CA ALA A 537 10.33 -24.50 43.63
C ALA A 537 10.00 -25.43 42.47
N ASP A 538 10.68 -25.15 41.36
CA ASP A 538 11.16 -26.04 40.29
C ASP A 538 10.22 -27.11 39.71
N LYS A 539 9.75 -26.82 38.48
CA LYS A 539 9.55 -27.86 37.48
C LYS A 539 10.49 -27.61 36.31
N PRO A 540 11.17 -28.63 35.79
CA PRO A 540 11.97 -28.47 34.58
C PRO A 540 11.06 -28.22 33.39
N THR A 541 11.30 -27.13 32.67
CA THR A 541 10.70 -26.87 31.38
C THR A 541 11.22 -27.91 30.41
N GLY A 542 10.36 -28.88 30.09
CA GLY A 542 10.57 -29.78 28.98
C GLY A 542 10.46 -28.98 27.67
N PHE A 543 11.44 -29.13 26.80
CA PHE A 543 11.38 -28.75 25.42
C PHE A 543 10.15 -29.45 24.78
N GLY A 544 9.11 -28.70 24.48
CA GLY A 544 8.02 -29.14 23.64
C GLY A 544 8.55 -29.26 22.23
N GLY A 545 8.62 -30.47 21.69
CA GLY A 545 8.77 -30.68 20.27
C GLY A 545 7.53 -30.08 19.56
N GLY A 546 7.75 -29.25 18.54
CA GLY A 546 6.70 -28.77 17.67
C GLY A 546 5.90 -29.96 17.11
N GLY A 547 4.61 -29.98 17.39
CA GLY A 547 3.65 -30.79 16.64
C GLY A 547 3.49 -30.13 15.26
N PRO A 548 2.88 -30.80 14.29
CA PRO A 548 2.55 -30.16 13.02
C PRO A 548 1.74 -28.89 13.33
N GLU A 549 2.22 -27.76 12.85
CA GLU A 549 1.50 -26.50 12.93
C GLU A 549 0.18 -26.69 12.21
N SER A 550 -0.92 -26.29 12.81
CA SER A 550 -2.20 -26.27 12.12
C SER A 550 -2.13 -25.12 11.12
N ALA A 551 -2.53 -25.37 9.87
CA ALA A 551 -2.68 -24.34 8.87
C ALA A 551 -3.37 -23.11 9.47
N GLY A 552 -2.81 -21.91 9.23
CA GLY A 552 -3.40 -20.63 9.62
C GLY A 552 -4.73 -20.36 8.89
N ASN A 553 -5.36 -19.24 9.17
CA ASN A 553 -6.59 -18.82 8.49
C ASN A 553 -6.32 -17.86 7.32
N ALA A 554 -5.06 -17.61 7.00
CA ALA A 554 -4.68 -16.75 5.89
C ALA A 554 -5.21 -17.32 4.55
N LEU A 555 -5.56 -16.43 3.63
CA LEU A 555 -6.27 -16.85 2.43
C LEU A 555 -5.89 -16.01 1.21
N LEU A 556 -5.42 -16.67 0.14
CA LEU A 556 -5.25 -16.08 -1.17
C LEU A 556 -6.37 -16.53 -2.11
N ASN A 557 -7.25 -15.62 -2.54
CA ASN A 557 -8.33 -15.90 -3.48
C ASN A 557 -8.05 -15.23 -4.83
N ILE A 558 -8.00 -16.00 -5.90
CA ILE A 558 -7.82 -15.49 -7.26
C ILE A 558 -9.06 -15.88 -8.08
N SER A 559 -9.85 -14.89 -8.49
CA SER A 559 -11.08 -15.12 -9.26
C SER A 559 -11.08 -14.45 -10.62
N GLY A 560 -10.10 -13.58 -10.91
CA GLY A 560 -10.00 -12.87 -12.20
C GLY A 560 -8.72 -12.06 -12.31
N GLY A 561 -8.56 -11.31 -13.42
CA GLY A 561 -7.39 -10.49 -13.69
C GLY A 561 -6.15 -11.25 -14.15
N THR A 562 -5.05 -10.53 -14.26
CA THR A 562 -3.70 -11.07 -14.52
C THR A 562 -2.82 -10.76 -13.32
N LEU A 563 -2.11 -11.76 -12.82
CA LEU A 563 -1.11 -11.66 -11.78
C LEU A 563 0.21 -12.25 -12.26
N TYR A 564 1.17 -11.39 -12.54
CA TYR A 564 2.55 -11.75 -12.82
C TYR A 564 3.40 -11.53 -11.58
N VAL A 565 4.19 -12.51 -11.22
CA VAL A 565 5.06 -12.49 -10.05
C VAL A 565 6.48 -12.91 -10.43
N GLU A 566 7.47 -12.10 -10.05
CA GLU A 566 8.88 -12.45 -10.02
C GLU A 566 9.37 -12.29 -8.57
N ALA A 567 9.62 -13.41 -7.88
CA ALA A 567 9.94 -13.44 -6.46
C ALA A 567 11.34 -14.01 -6.19
N GLY A 568 12.06 -13.45 -5.22
CA GLY A 568 13.30 -13.98 -4.68
C GLY A 568 13.06 -15.06 -3.64
N GLY A 569 12.06 -14.85 -2.77
CA GLY A 569 11.44 -15.80 -1.84
C GLY A 569 10.35 -16.62 -2.49
N ASP A 570 9.28 -16.93 -1.78
CA ASP A 570 8.17 -17.71 -2.30
C ASP A 570 7.36 -16.94 -3.34
N GLY A 571 6.91 -17.63 -4.39
CA GLY A 571 6.16 -16.98 -5.47
C GLY A 571 4.78 -16.57 -5.01
N LEU A 572 3.98 -17.54 -4.60
CA LEU A 572 2.71 -17.38 -3.88
C LEU A 572 2.85 -18.11 -2.55
N ASP A 573 2.88 -17.36 -1.47
CA ASP A 573 2.86 -17.87 -0.11
C ASP A 573 1.49 -17.67 0.53
N ALA A 574 1.01 -18.66 1.26
CA ALA A 574 -0.15 -18.57 2.11
C ALA A 574 0.03 -19.43 3.38
N ASN A 575 0.15 -18.79 4.52
CA ASN A 575 0.11 -19.45 5.83
C ASN A 575 -1.29 -20.04 6.12
N GLY A 576 -1.99 -20.44 5.10
CA GLY A 576 -3.34 -20.98 5.09
C GLY A 576 -3.67 -21.64 3.75
N SER A 577 -4.67 -21.14 3.01
CA SER A 577 -5.12 -21.77 1.78
C SER A 577 -5.12 -20.82 0.57
N ILE A 578 -4.97 -21.40 -0.61
CA ILE A 578 -5.11 -20.69 -1.88
C ILE A 578 -6.34 -21.24 -2.61
N THR A 579 -7.17 -20.36 -3.16
CA THR A 579 -8.24 -20.72 -4.07
C THR A 579 -8.09 -20.00 -5.40
N MET A 580 -8.24 -20.72 -6.51
CA MET A 580 -8.24 -20.10 -7.83
C MET A 580 -9.44 -20.58 -8.65
N SER A 581 -10.30 -19.64 -9.03
CA SER A 581 -11.51 -19.91 -9.81
C SER A 581 -11.53 -19.24 -11.18
N GLY A 582 -10.56 -18.33 -11.44
CA GLY A 582 -10.43 -17.59 -12.69
C GLY A 582 -9.12 -16.81 -12.74
N GLY A 583 -8.94 -16.00 -13.79
CA GLY A 583 -7.75 -15.20 -13.99
C GLY A 583 -6.58 -15.95 -14.63
N THR A 584 -5.47 -15.23 -14.80
CA THR A 584 -4.18 -15.77 -15.30
C THR A 584 -3.09 -15.45 -14.29
N VAL A 585 -2.40 -16.47 -13.82
CA VAL A 585 -1.30 -16.35 -12.86
C VAL A 585 -0.02 -16.89 -13.50
N ILE A 586 1.00 -16.06 -13.49
CA ILE A 586 2.35 -16.37 -14.02
C ILE A 586 3.34 -16.11 -12.91
N VAL A 587 4.10 -17.14 -12.50
CA VAL A 587 5.10 -17.04 -11.43
C VAL A 587 6.47 -17.44 -11.94
N ASN A 588 7.42 -16.53 -11.83
CA ASN A 588 8.85 -16.77 -11.89
C ASN A 588 9.40 -16.77 -10.46
N GLY A 589 9.39 -17.93 -9.82
CA GLY A 589 9.72 -18.11 -8.42
C GLY A 589 11.22 -18.15 -8.12
N PRO A 590 11.59 -18.58 -6.90
CA PRO A 590 12.98 -18.62 -6.45
C PRO A 590 13.86 -19.56 -7.28
N THR A 591 15.16 -19.30 -7.26
CA THR A 591 16.17 -20.17 -7.88
C THR A 591 16.94 -21.01 -6.87
N ASP A 592 16.85 -20.72 -5.59
CA ASP A 592 17.41 -21.52 -4.51
C ASP A 592 16.38 -22.57 -4.04
N ASN A 593 16.81 -23.49 -3.17
CA ASN A 593 15.98 -24.60 -2.72
C ASN A 593 15.36 -24.38 -1.32
N GLY A 594 15.49 -23.19 -0.76
CA GLY A 594 14.92 -22.82 0.51
C GLY A 594 13.45 -22.40 0.40
N ASN A 595 13.07 -21.92 -0.78
CA ASN A 595 11.76 -21.37 -1.09
C ASN A 595 11.11 -22.08 -2.30
N GLY A 596 9.82 -21.91 -2.51
CA GLY A 596 9.02 -22.53 -3.57
C GLY A 596 8.35 -21.53 -4.53
N THR A 597 7.94 -21.98 -5.70
CA THR A 597 7.09 -21.17 -6.59
C THR A 597 5.70 -20.99 -6.01
N LEU A 598 5.25 -21.97 -5.24
CA LEU A 598 4.01 -22.05 -4.49
C LEU A 598 4.37 -22.59 -3.13
N ASP A 599 3.93 -21.91 -2.06
CA ASP A 599 3.95 -22.43 -0.70
C ASP A 599 2.58 -22.20 -0.05
N TYR A 600 2.04 -23.19 0.66
CA TYR A 600 0.78 -23.07 1.38
C TYR A 600 0.67 -24.16 2.44
N ASP A 601 0.15 -23.79 3.60
CA ASP A 601 -0.01 -24.71 4.74
C ASP A 601 -1.29 -25.54 4.69
N GLY A 602 -2.32 -25.02 4.02
CA GLY A 602 -3.63 -25.64 3.92
C GLY A 602 -3.88 -26.40 2.61
N THR A 603 -4.71 -25.83 1.74
CA THR A 603 -5.01 -26.38 0.40
C THR A 603 -4.82 -25.32 -0.68
N PHE A 604 -4.43 -25.76 -1.86
CA PHE A 604 -4.56 -24.95 -3.07
C PHE A 604 -5.61 -25.55 -4.00
N GLU A 605 -6.82 -24.99 -3.98
CA GLU A 605 -7.94 -25.48 -4.77
C GLU A 605 -8.09 -24.70 -6.08
N MET A 606 -7.91 -25.40 -7.21
CA MET A 606 -8.18 -24.85 -8.53
C MET A 606 -9.51 -25.37 -9.09
N THR A 607 -10.40 -24.43 -9.41
CA THR A 607 -11.69 -24.70 -10.05
C THR A 607 -11.82 -24.03 -11.42
N GLY A 608 -10.90 -23.14 -11.76
CA GLY A 608 -10.82 -22.41 -13.04
C GLY A 608 -9.57 -21.55 -13.12
N GLY A 609 -9.41 -20.84 -14.23
CA GLY A 609 -8.28 -19.97 -14.49
C GLY A 609 -7.08 -20.66 -15.16
N TYR A 610 -6.01 -19.93 -15.31
CA TYR A 610 -4.76 -20.37 -15.94
C TYR A 610 -3.58 -20.09 -15.02
N LEU A 611 -2.84 -21.14 -14.63
CA LEU A 611 -1.65 -21.03 -13.78
C LEU A 611 -0.44 -21.60 -14.52
N VAL A 612 0.64 -20.84 -14.54
CA VAL A 612 1.97 -21.36 -14.81
C VAL A 612 2.95 -20.82 -13.76
N ALA A 613 3.70 -21.72 -13.12
CA ALA A 613 4.69 -21.35 -12.11
C ALA A 613 5.99 -22.14 -12.37
N ALA A 614 7.10 -21.42 -12.47
CA ALA A 614 8.43 -22.00 -12.74
C ALA A 614 9.44 -21.50 -11.71
N GLY A 615 10.31 -22.40 -11.19
CA GLY A 615 11.35 -22.04 -10.23
C GLY A 615 12.14 -23.24 -9.71
N SER A 616 12.58 -23.15 -8.48
CA SER A 616 13.36 -24.18 -7.78
C SER A 616 12.54 -25.49 -7.59
N SER A 617 13.21 -26.59 -7.45
CA SER A 617 12.58 -27.88 -7.13
C SER A 617 12.64 -28.25 -5.65
N GLY A 618 13.21 -27.38 -4.80
CA GLY A 618 13.47 -27.68 -3.40
C GLY A 618 12.23 -27.80 -2.55
N MET A 619 11.32 -26.83 -2.63
CA MET A 619 10.04 -26.79 -1.94
C MET A 619 8.86 -26.87 -2.93
N ALA A 620 9.00 -27.72 -3.96
CA ALA A 620 8.05 -27.82 -5.05
C ALA A 620 6.67 -28.29 -4.57
N GLN A 621 5.67 -27.43 -4.65
CA GLN A 621 4.26 -27.74 -4.41
C GLN A 621 3.44 -27.57 -5.71
N ALA A 622 2.28 -28.17 -5.77
CA ALA A 622 1.30 -28.07 -6.86
C ALA A 622 -0.09 -27.92 -6.27
N PRO A 623 -1.10 -27.48 -7.04
CA PRO A 623 -2.47 -27.47 -6.56
C PRO A 623 -2.87 -28.80 -5.93
N SER A 624 -3.75 -28.75 -4.91
CA SER A 624 -4.12 -29.92 -4.12
C SER A 624 -5.05 -30.87 -4.88
N ASP A 625 -5.14 -32.12 -4.40
CA ASP A 625 -6.03 -33.15 -4.97
C ASP A 625 -7.52 -32.78 -4.90
N ALA A 626 -7.89 -31.81 -4.06
CA ALA A 626 -9.25 -31.25 -3.98
C ALA A 626 -9.65 -30.45 -5.23
N SER A 627 -8.69 -30.05 -6.06
CA SER A 627 -8.92 -29.29 -7.29
C SER A 627 -9.80 -30.06 -8.28
N THR A 628 -10.74 -29.35 -8.89
CA THR A 628 -11.58 -29.89 -9.99
C THR A 628 -10.96 -29.64 -11.37
N GLN A 629 -10.07 -28.66 -11.49
CA GLN A 629 -9.25 -28.43 -12.66
C GLN A 629 -7.94 -29.22 -12.57
N TYR A 630 -7.49 -29.79 -13.70
CA TYR A 630 -6.30 -30.63 -13.74
C TYR A 630 -5.02 -29.79 -13.80
N SER A 631 -3.97 -30.31 -13.17
CA SER A 631 -2.64 -29.71 -13.15
C SER A 631 -1.58 -30.73 -13.55
N VAL A 632 -0.49 -30.21 -14.12
CA VAL A 632 0.71 -30.96 -14.49
C VAL A 632 1.90 -30.32 -13.77
N ALA A 633 2.67 -31.13 -13.07
CA ALA A 633 3.84 -30.70 -12.31
C ALA A 633 5.09 -31.46 -12.78
N MET A 634 5.99 -30.74 -13.45
CA MET A 634 7.21 -31.32 -14.03
C MET A 634 8.43 -30.96 -13.21
N SER A 635 9.17 -31.98 -12.73
CA SER A 635 10.49 -31.85 -12.13
C SER A 635 11.58 -32.31 -13.12
N TYR A 636 12.50 -31.41 -13.42
CA TYR A 636 13.67 -31.69 -14.26
C TYR A 636 14.81 -32.22 -13.41
N SER A 637 15.60 -33.18 -13.96
CA SER A 637 16.78 -33.72 -13.29
C SER A 637 17.96 -32.73 -13.20
N ALA A 638 17.91 -31.65 -13.99
CA ALA A 638 18.89 -30.58 -14.01
C ALA A 638 18.20 -29.21 -14.18
N VAL A 639 18.86 -28.19 -13.67
CA VAL A 639 18.41 -26.79 -13.82
C VAL A 639 18.35 -26.43 -15.30
N GLN A 640 17.21 -25.95 -15.73
CA GLN A 640 16.97 -25.31 -17.01
C GLN A 640 17.37 -23.85 -16.91
N LYS A 641 17.97 -23.28 -17.95
CA LYS A 641 18.40 -21.88 -17.95
C LYS A 641 17.22 -20.94 -18.26
N ALA A 642 17.25 -19.78 -17.68
CA ALA A 642 16.39 -18.67 -18.05
C ALA A 642 16.29 -18.53 -19.57
N GLY A 643 15.10 -18.29 -20.08
CA GLY A 643 14.85 -18.23 -21.52
C GLY A 643 14.72 -19.59 -22.21
N THR A 644 14.86 -20.72 -21.49
CA THR A 644 14.57 -22.05 -22.05
C THR A 644 13.07 -22.27 -22.04
N LEU A 645 12.48 -22.35 -23.22
CA LEU A 645 11.04 -22.41 -23.43
C LEU A 645 10.45 -23.76 -22.95
N VAL A 646 9.30 -23.72 -22.30
CA VAL A 646 8.47 -24.87 -21.94
C VAL A 646 7.26 -24.89 -22.86
N HIS A 647 7.00 -26.03 -23.49
CA HIS A 647 5.83 -26.19 -24.36
C HIS A 647 5.09 -27.47 -24.05
N LEU A 648 3.79 -27.34 -23.85
CA LEU A 648 2.86 -28.44 -23.61
C LEU A 648 1.80 -28.44 -24.71
N GLN A 649 1.62 -29.58 -25.37
CA GLN A 649 0.59 -29.76 -26.39
C GLN A 649 -0.22 -31.05 -26.15
N ASP A 650 -1.45 -31.09 -26.68
CA ASP A 650 -2.28 -32.27 -26.68
C ASP A 650 -1.86 -33.28 -27.78
N SER A 651 -2.54 -34.41 -27.87
CA SER A 651 -2.28 -35.47 -28.87
C SER A 651 -2.52 -35.00 -30.32
N ASP A 652 -3.32 -33.96 -30.53
CA ASP A 652 -3.62 -33.39 -31.86
C ASP A 652 -2.62 -32.28 -32.24
N GLY A 653 -1.71 -31.93 -31.32
CA GLY A 653 -0.71 -30.87 -31.50
C GLY A 653 -1.23 -29.48 -31.19
N ASN A 654 -2.40 -29.35 -30.50
CA ASN A 654 -2.87 -28.05 -30.06
C ASN A 654 -2.06 -27.57 -28.86
N ASN A 655 -1.76 -26.27 -28.83
CA ASN A 655 -1.02 -25.64 -27.76
C ASN A 655 -1.86 -25.55 -26.48
N ILE A 656 -1.33 -26.08 -25.40
CA ILE A 656 -1.86 -25.92 -24.02
C ILE A 656 -1.04 -24.86 -23.30
N LEU A 657 0.29 -24.90 -23.45
CA LEU A 657 1.24 -23.93 -22.88
C LEU A 657 2.39 -23.72 -23.86
N THR A 658 2.75 -22.46 -24.03
CA THR A 658 4.08 -22.07 -24.52
C THR A 658 4.55 -20.93 -23.63
N PHE A 659 5.55 -21.19 -22.79
CA PHE A 659 6.02 -20.29 -21.75
C PHE A 659 7.55 -20.19 -21.75
N ILE A 660 8.08 -19.00 -21.55
CA ILE A 660 9.51 -18.72 -21.44
C ILE A 660 9.78 -18.12 -20.06
N PRO A 661 10.29 -18.91 -19.11
CA PRO A 661 10.65 -18.42 -17.79
C PRO A 661 11.78 -17.39 -17.84
N ASP A 662 11.66 -16.33 -17.05
CA ASP A 662 12.64 -15.24 -16.96
C ASP A 662 13.82 -15.59 -16.04
N LYS A 663 13.67 -16.61 -15.20
CA LYS A 663 14.69 -17.09 -14.25
C LYS A 663 15.09 -18.54 -14.55
N ASP A 664 16.22 -18.99 -14.00
CA ASP A 664 16.61 -20.41 -14.00
C ASP A 664 15.57 -21.22 -13.23
N TYR A 665 15.21 -22.39 -13.72
CA TYR A 665 14.19 -23.22 -13.11
C TYR A 665 14.53 -24.71 -13.17
N GLN A 666 13.98 -25.49 -12.26
CA GLN A 666 14.07 -26.96 -12.23
C GLN A 666 12.71 -27.61 -12.02
N TYR A 667 11.68 -26.80 -11.78
CA TYR A 667 10.31 -27.21 -11.55
C TYR A 667 9.34 -26.30 -12.30
N VAL A 668 8.29 -26.88 -12.87
CA VAL A 668 7.21 -26.12 -13.54
C VAL A 668 5.86 -26.74 -13.21
N VAL A 669 4.93 -25.93 -12.76
CA VAL A 669 3.51 -26.30 -12.59
C VAL A 669 2.68 -25.60 -13.66
N VAL A 670 1.75 -26.32 -14.27
CA VAL A 670 0.77 -25.80 -15.23
C VAL A 670 -0.62 -26.29 -14.85
N SER A 671 -1.58 -25.40 -14.78
CA SER A 671 -2.99 -25.74 -14.72
C SER A 671 -3.78 -24.92 -15.77
N SER A 672 -4.58 -25.62 -16.55
CA SER A 672 -5.35 -25.01 -17.65
C SER A 672 -6.72 -25.69 -17.77
N PRO A 673 -7.78 -24.95 -18.14
CA PRO A 673 -9.07 -25.53 -18.50
C PRO A 673 -9.01 -26.56 -19.64
N ASP A 674 -7.96 -26.50 -20.47
CA ASP A 674 -7.75 -27.42 -21.61
C ASP A 674 -7.13 -28.76 -21.23
N LEU A 675 -6.76 -28.94 -19.96
CA LEU A 675 -6.30 -30.22 -19.42
C LEU A 675 -7.50 -31.10 -19.06
N ALA A 676 -7.55 -32.32 -19.58
CA ALA A 676 -8.68 -33.21 -19.40
C ALA A 676 -8.26 -34.62 -18.97
N LYS A 677 -9.04 -35.21 -18.04
CA LYS A 677 -8.80 -36.59 -17.58
C LYS A 677 -8.89 -37.61 -18.71
N GLY A 678 -7.89 -38.47 -18.80
CA GLY A 678 -7.81 -39.54 -19.80
C GLY A 678 -7.30 -39.07 -21.17
N SER A 679 -6.92 -37.78 -21.30
CA SER A 679 -6.29 -37.24 -22.50
C SER A 679 -4.77 -37.33 -22.41
N SER A 680 -4.14 -37.47 -23.57
CA SER A 680 -2.69 -37.61 -23.71
C SER A 680 -2.05 -36.28 -24.11
N TYR A 681 -0.91 -35.98 -23.54
CA TYR A 681 -0.14 -34.76 -23.76
C TYR A 681 1.34 -35.03 -23.96
N THR A 682 2.03 -34.09 -24.60
CA THR A 682 3.47 -34.13 -24.74
C THR A 682 4.12 -32.83 -24.26
N LEU A 683 5.11 -32.96 -23.38
CA LEU A 683 5.91 -31.85 -22.89
C LEU A 683 7.25 -31.77 -23.69
N TYR A 684 7.58 -30.54 -24.09
CA TYR A 684 8.85 -30.19 -24.75
C TYR A 684 9.59 -29.13 -23.97
N THR A 685 10.94 -29.08 -24.16
CA THR A 685 11.79 -28.01 -23.65
C THR A 685 12.64 -27.42 -24.78
N GLY A 686 12.97 -26.12 -24.67
CA GLY A 686 13.67 -25.37 -25.71
C GLY A 686 12.78 -25.11 -26.93
N GLY A 687 13.42 -24.90 -28.09
CA GLY A 687 12.70 -24.54 -29.33
C GLY A 687 12.42 -23.04 -29.42
N THR A 688 11.51 -22.69 -30.29
CA THR A 688 11.09 -21.28 -30.54
C THR A 688 9.60 -21.18 -30.82
N SER A 689 8.99 -20.03 -30.51
CA SER A 689 7.65 -19.67 -30.90
C SER A 689 7.71 -18.47 -31.86
N THR A 690 6.79 -18.42 -32.83
CA THR A 690 6.63 -17.27 -33.73
C THR A 690 5.67 -16.23 -33.17
N GLY A 691 5.01 -16.52 -32.06
CA GLY A 691 4.09 -15.61 -31.36
C GLY A 691 4.82 -14.50 -30.62
N THR A 692 4.01 -13.66 -29.97
CA THR A 692 4.50 -12.62 -29.04
C THR A 692 4.19 -13.06 -27.62
N ALA A 693 5.21 -13.08 -26.77
CA ALA A 693 5.02 -13.35 -25.36
C ALA A 693 4.55 -12.08 -24.63
N ALA A 694 3.59 -12.24 -23.74
CA ALA A 694 3.28 -11.30 -22.68
C ALA A 694 3.67 -12.00 -21.36
N ASP A 695 4.54 -11.39 -20.59
CA ASP A 695 5.04 -11.94 -19.33
C ASP A 695 5.55 -13.39 -19.45
N GLY A 696 6.27 -13.63 -20.54
CA GLY A 696 6.80 -14.96 -20.88
C GLY A 696 5.78 -15.94 -21.46
N LEU A 697 4.47 -15.67 -21.38
CA LEU A 697 3.41 -16.53 -21.88
C LEU A 697 3.01 -16.17 -23.31
N TYR A 698 3.04 -17.16 -24.23
CA TYR A 698 2.61 -17.01 -25.61
C TYR A 698 1.15 -17.41 -25.77
N SER A 699 0.30 -16.48 -26.13
CA SER A 699 -1.10 -16.75 -26.43
C SER A 699 -1.36 -17.18 -27.88
N ASP A 700 -0.38 -16.95 -28.76
CA ASP A 700 -0.47 -17.19 -30.21
C ASP A 700 0.87 -17.72 -30.77
N GLY A 701 0.93 -17.89 -32.10
CA GLY A 701 2.11 -18.34 -32.82
C GLY A 701 2.19 -19.85 -32.99
N THR A 702 3.30 -20.29 -33.58
CA THR A 702 3.61 -21.70 -33.82
C THR A 702 4.90 -22.05 -33.11
N TYR A 703 4.85 -23.08 -32.27
CA TYR A 703 6.01 -23.65 -31.64
C TYR A 703 6.75 -24.60 -32.57
N SER A 704 8.07 -24.63 -32.51
CA SER A 704 8.90 -25.54 -33.27
C SER A 704 10.32 -25.74 -32.68
N GLY A 705 10.95 -26.85 -32.99
CA GLY A 705 12.36 -27.08 -32.80
C GLY A 705 12.80 -27.50 -31.41
N GLY A 706 11.86 -27.73 -30.47
CA GLY A 706 12.21 -28.18 -29.12
C GLY A 706 12.51 -29.67 -29.00
N THR A 707 13.01 -30.04 -27.86
CA THR A 707 13.29 -31.44 -27.50
C THR A 707 12.12 -32.01 -26.71
N LYS A 708 11.58 -33.13 -27.15
CA LYS A 708 10.54 -33.82 -26.39
C LYS A 708 11.11 -34.33 -25.06
N VAL A 709 10.44 -34.00 -23.98
CA VAL A 709 10.80 -34.42 -22.63
C VAL A 709 10.04 -35.72 -22.27
N VAL A 710 8.70 -35.67 -22.34
CA VAL A 710 7.85 -36.79 -21.89
C VAL A 710 6.48 -36.77 -22.54
N ASP A 711 5.95 -37.96 -22.86
CA ASP A 711 4.53 -38.20 -23.18
C ASP A 711 3.83 -38.73 -21.92
N PHE A 712 2.61 -38.26 -21.66
CA PHE A 712 1.88 -38.69 -20.48
C PHE A 712 0.37 -38.57 -20.67
N ASP A 713 -0.39 -39.31 -19.83
CA ASP A 713 -1.85 -39.22 -19.74
C ASP A 713 -2.24 -38.63 -18.39
N ILE A 714 -3.29 -37.80 -18.37
CA ILE A 714 -3.83 -37.26 -17.12
C ILE A 714 -4.75 -38.29 -16.48
N SER A 715 -4.42 -38.73 -15.27
CA SER A 715 -5.19 -39.70 -14.51
C SER A 715 -5.75 -39.22 -13.18
N SER A 716 -5.15 -38.20 -12.59
CA SER A 716 -5.44 -37.55 -11.29
C SER A 716 -5.55 -36.04 -11.40
N SER A 717 -6.05 -35.38 -10.38
CA SER A 717 -6.14 -33.90 -10.30
C SER A 717 -4.76 -33.27 -10.56
N VAL A 718 -3.72 -33.86 -10.00
CA VAL A 718 -2.32 -33.48 -10.25
C VAL A 718 -1.58 -34.65 -10.90
N THR A 719 -0.96 -34.39 -12.03
CA THR A 719 -0.08 -35.36 -12.71
C THR A 719 1.38 -34.96 -12.51
N TRP A 720 2.08 -35.71 -11.67
CA TRP A 720 3.49 -35.50 -11.38
C TRP A 720 4.35 -36.12 -12.46
N LEU A 721 5.29 -35.35 -13.00
CA LEU A 721 6.19 -35.75 -14.09
C LEU A 721 7.65 -35.65 -13.70
N SER A 722 8.42 -36.54 -14.28
CA SER A 722 9.85 -36.45 -14.46
C SER A 722 10.20 -36.78 -15.91
N GLU A 723 11.47 -36.68 -16.31
CA GLU A 723 11.93 -37.08 -17.64
C GLU A 723 11.75 -38.59 -17.89
N SER A 724 11.54 -39.39 -16.83
CA SER A 724 11.30 -40.85 -16.94
C SER A 724 9.83 -41.20 -17.10
N GLY A 725 8.90 -40.24 -17.01
CA GLY A 725 7.46 -40.47 -17.12
C GLY A 725 6.68 -39.96 -15.93
N VAL A 726 5.42 -40.44 -15.80
CA VAL A 726 4.51 -40.12 -14.69
C VAL A 726 5.05 -40.73 -13.39
N SER A 727 5.11 -39.94 -12.34
CA SER A 727 5.41 -40.34 -10.97
C SER A 727 4.14 -40.51 -10.16
N THR A 728 4.16 -41.37 -9.15
CA THR A 728 3.01 -41.57 -8.23
C THR A 728 2.88 -40.50 -7.16
N SER A 729 3.88 -39.65 -7.02
CA SER A 729 3.98 -38.55 -6.05
C SER A 729 5.01 -37.54 -6.53
N ASN A 730 5.10 -36.39 -5.86
CA ASN A 730 6.15 -35.42 -6.10
C ASN A 730 7.54 -36.10 -6.10
N PRO A 731 8.31 -36.09 -7.22
CA PRO A 731 9.61 -36.73 -7.31
C PRO A 731 10.66 -36.14 -6.34
N ASN A 732 10.44 -34.89 -5.90
CA ASN A 732 11.33 -34.15 -5.00
C ASN A 732 10.74 -34.03 -3.58
N GLY A 733 9.59 -34.64 -3.30
CA GLY A 733 8.92 -34.64 -1.99
C GLY A 733 9.72 -35.42 -0.94
N GLY A 734 10.79 -34.84 -0.47
CA GLY A 734 11.65 -35.33 0.59
C GLY A 734 11.68 -34.39 1.78
N GLY A 735 10.61 -34.26 2.51
CA GLY A 735 10.69 -33.77 3.85
C GLY A 735 9.94 -32.51 4.18
N PHE A 736 9.26 -32.42 5.12
CA PHE A 736 8.51 -31.61 6.08
C PHE A 736 7.00 -31.65 5.84
N GLY A 737 6.36 -32.62 6.43
CA GLY A 737 4.92 -32.62 6.60
C GLY A 737 4.26 -33.94 6.19
N GLY A 738 3.99 -34.76 7.13
CA GLY A 738 3.15 -35.93 6.96
C GLY A 738 3.72 -37.12 7.70
N GLY A 739 3.15 -37.41 8.88
CA GLY A 739 3.45 -38.58 9.70
C GLY A 739 3.27 -39.89 8.90
N GLY A 740 4.30 -40.30 8.22
CA GLY A 740 4.44 -41.65 7.67
C GLY A 740 4.57 -42.64 8.82
N GLY A 741 3.54 -43.44 9.05
CA GLY A 741 3.57 -44.52 10.03
C GLY A 741 4.80 -45.40 9.86
N ARG A 742 5.58 -45.53 10.91
CA ARG A 742 6.66 -46.50 11.04
C ARG A 742 6.11 -47.88 10.58
N PRO A 743 6.80 -48.63 9.70
CA PRO A 743 6.44 -50.01 9.44
C PRO A 743 6.58 -50.81 10.74
N GLN A 744 5.51 -51.43 11.12
CA GLN A 744 5.44 -52.35 12.22
C GLN A 744 6.40 -53.51 11.95
N ARG A 745 7.48 -53.64 12.70
CA ARG A 745 8.35 -54.80 12.69
C ARG A 745 7.51 -56.00 13.18
N ASP A 746 7.29 -56.96 12.32
CA ASP A 746 6.76 -58.26 12.67
C ASP A 746 7.64 -58.89 13.77
N ALA A 747 6.98 -59.17 14.90
CA ALA A 747 7.59 -59.93 15.98
C ALA A 747 7.80 -61.36 15.50
N ALA A 748 9.05 -61.75 15.34
CA ALA A 748 9.41 -63.15 15.14
C ALA A 748 8.93 -63.98 16.32
N GLN A 749 8.08 -64.99 16.03
CA GLN A 749 7.72 -66.02 17.01
C GLN A 749 8.95 -66.86 17.35
N ASP A 750 9.34 -66.80 18.57
CA ASP A 750 10.32 -67.73 19.20
C ASP A 750 9.57 -69.03 19.60
N THR A 751 9.79 -70.06 18.82
CA THR A 751 9.33 -71.45 19.18
C THR A 751 10.43 -72.12 19.98
N THR A 752 10.35 -72.05 21.30
CA THR A 752 11.17 -72.90 22.16
C THR A 752 10.50 -74.26 22.32
N THR A 753 11.10 -75.24 21.67
CA THR A 753 10.78 -76.69 21.89
C THR A 753 11.38 -77.12 23.22
N THR A 754 10.57 -77.50 24.18
CA THR A 754 10.96 -78.17 25.42
C THR A 754 11.07 -79.64 25.16
N THR A 755 12.25 -80.19 25.25
CA THR A 755 12.48 -81.68 25.39
C THR A 755 12.74 -82.02 26.84
N THR A 756 11.86 -82.81 27.41
CA THR A 756 12.00 -83.50 28.67
C THR A 756 12.99 -84.64 28.55
N ASN A 757 13.99 -84.70 29.41
CA ASN A 757 14.41 -85.88 30.19
C ASN A 757 15.14 -85.42 31.46
#